data_33000cc03d2ca8a9b0889ca1c8c1f891
#
_entry.id   33000cc03d2ca8a9b0889ca1c8c1f891
#
_cell.length_a   1.000
_cell.length_b   1.000
_cell.length_c   1.000
_cell.angle_alpha   90.00
_cell.angle_beta   90.00
_cell.angle_gamma   90.00
#
_symmetry.space_group_name_H-M   'P 1'
#
loop_
_entity.id
_entity.type
_entity.pdbx_description
1 polymer ?
#
loop_
_entity_poly.entity_id
_entity_poly.type
_entity_poly.pdbx_seq_one_letter_code
_entity_poly.pdbx_strand_id
1 'polypeptide(L)'
;MTRLRTGALALLVSVAFFGCGDDGPTDPPVTTLTLSIVSGDAQVGAIGVALPAPLTVQVEDQNGDPVSGTTVTWSLASAAGPNSSLSSNSTPTGTDGRASVSFTLGDAAGTYEVRSSVTGSSATFSVEATASGALSVVSGDGQVGLAGQTAAQPLVVKAVGTGGVPVPGLEVTFTVTQSAGAGAAVNPAVATTGANGEASTTLTFGDANGPVSVRAVANGSTADFGVYACGGDASAAVLDLQPGEDAVVSGADLACLQLPAHAVGAEYEVVVTPLPQALGFNDMTLAIGGSAAPSPAVVSGTGAQRASFSLFGAGADLTGWRGPQYDWDTQLREMERPLRPSIRANAVSGSSFGLMAAAPQLGDVMDFGFSCVTQTQFPNTPTDITAEVVSVSNNAVIFEDTLSRGAFTAAEYDDIALNFDNVIIGTDTLYFGAPSDVPGDIAPGQVVILYSQGVNQMTEDYTNGFIAGFFCPLDLGFSGGNDAKMFYLLVPDPTGDLTPGNDANLLTKTNVLRITDNTVAHEFQHLINAQVGTGAAEEVWINEGLSHLAEEVVGHAAGQVEGLTDFAPGNELGASDFLQSAAALEVVNKWYLGNWVNLGFYLDAPGDTAALLNAEDPLGMETFRMRGANWSFLRYMLDRFGDPATEWQLTRALITDAATNSRQAVTNVFGVSFDQLAAEWAAMLVVEDRDDLGGPVRASLQTTSYRMRDIYDNPSIGGIASPTGSWPLMPASRVLNVSSSLNMDLFTATSSYVTLRANAATGGTGLRLMETGTGADVNPAIMPYMAIVRTK
;
A
#
# COMPACT_ATOMS: atom_id res chain seq x y z
N MET A 1 -5.02 -25.40 48.64
CA MET A 1 -5.79 -25.76 49.81
C MET A 1 -6.72 -26.91 49.39
N THR A 2 -6.34 -28.11 49.49
CA THR A 2 -6.38 -29.12 50.56
C THR A 2 -7.81 -29.38 51.03
N ARG A 3 -8.31 -30.56 50.77
CA ARG A 3 -8.89 -31.63 51.57
C ARG A 3 -9.78 -32.54 50.72
N LEU A 4 -9.46 -33.79 50.42
CA LEU A 4 -9.41 -35.04 51.17
C LEU A 4 -10.58 -35.28 52.13
N ARG A 5 -11.33 -36.41 51.87
CA ARG A 5 -11.62 -37.51 52.78
C ARG A 5 -12.57 -38.53 52.12
N THR A 6 -12.10 -39.74 51.88
CA THR A 6 -12.29 -40.99 52.67
C THR A 6 -13.73 -41.44 52.80
N GLY A 7 -14.25 -42.51 52.32
CA GLY A 7 -13.77 -43.91 52.47
C GLY A 7 -14.75 -44.66 53.38
N ALA A 8 -15.40 -45.72 52.91
CA ALA A 8 -15.92 -46.74 53.85
C ALA A 8 -16.11 -48.07 53.12
N LEU A 9 -15.34 -49.00 53.50
CA LEU A 9 -15.41 -50.42 53.25
C LEU A 9 -16.46 -51.06 54.20
N ALA A 10 -17.35 -51.87 53.64
CA ALA A 10 -18.19 -52.70 54.48
C ALA A 10 -18.13 -54.16 54.02
N LEU A 11 -17.49 -54.89 54.82
CA LEU A 11 -17.38 -56.36 54.80
C LEU A 11 -18.65 -56.97 55.36
N LEU A 12 -19.26 -57.96 54.73
CA LEU A 12 -20.29 -58.80 55.36
C LEU A 12 -20.13 -60.28 55.02
N VAL A 13 -20.10 -61.00 56.06
CA VAL A 13 -19.71 -62.36 56.35
C VAL A 13 -20.77 -63.35 55.83
N SER A 14 -20.32 -64.49 55.34
CA SER A 14 -21.01 -65.70 54.93
C SER A 14 -21.68 -66.42 56.09
N VAL A 15 -22.88 -66.89 55.89
CA VAL A 15 -23.37 -68.02 56.67
C VAL A 15 -23.95 -69.04 55.69
N ALA A 16 -23.38 -70.25 55.77
CA ALA A 16 -23.77 -71.42 55.04
C ALA A 16 -24.88 -72.13 55.86
N PHE A 17 -25.93 -72.53 55.16
CA PHE A 17 -26.78 -73.66 55.67
C PHE A 17 -26.92 -74.76 54.63
N PHE A 18 -26.50 -75.96 55.00
CA PHE A 18 -26.79 -77.24 54.29
C PHE A 18 -28.21 -77.70 54.50
N GLY A 19 -28.88 -78.09 53.43
CA GLY A 19 -30.10 -78.82 53.47
C GLY A 19 -30.24 -79.70 52.27
N CYS A 20 -30.24 -81.06 52.45
CA CYS A 20 -30.38 -82.08 51.46
C CYS A 20 -31.82 -82.27 50.97
N GLY A 21 -31.95 -82.64 49.66
CA GLY A 21 -32.86 -83.54 49.10
C GLY A 21 -34.07 -83.01 48.35
N ASP A 22 -34.13 -83.17 47.05
CA ASP A 22 -35.03 -84.14 46.43
C ASP A 22 -34.93 -84.00 44.90
N ASP A 23 -34.94 -85.13 44.22
CA ASP A 23 -34.85 -85.27 42.78
C ASP A 23 -36.19 -84.90 42.11
N GLY A 24 -36.26 -83.68 41.45
CA GLY A 24 -37.30 -83.32 40.51
C GLY A 24 -36.74 -83.26 39.07
N PRO A 25 -37.55 -83.38 38.04
CA PRO A 25 -37.07 -83.50 36.67
C PRO A 25 -36.27 -82.26 36.26
N THR A 26 -35.10 -82.53 35.68
CA THR A 26 -34.22 -81.50 35.16
C THR A 26 -34.90 -80.68 34.05
N ASP A 27 -35.28 -79.43 34.34
CA ASP A 27 -35.60 -78.48 33.31
C ASP A 27 -34.29 -78.30 32.44
N PRO A 28 -34.38 -78.14 31.11
CA PRO A 28 -33.23 -77.89 30.25
C PRO A 28 -32.54 -76.63 30.75
N PRO A 29 -31.21 -76.57 30.69
CA PRO A 29 -30.48 -75.41 31.22
C PRO A 29 -30.94 -74.12 30.54
N VAL A 30 -31.49 -73.23 31.32
CA VAL A 30 -31.86 -71.91 30.81
C VAL A 30 -30.56 -71.21 30.29
N THR A 31 -30.39 -71.11 28.99
CA THR A 31 -29.27 -70.40 28.40
C THR A 31 -29.42 -68.91 28.78
N THR A 32 -28.60 -68.41 29.66
CA THR A 32 -28.58 -67.00 30.03
C THR A 32 -27.80 -66.28 28.93
N LEU A 33 -28.50 -65.35 28.22
CA LEU A 33 -27.87 -64.50 27.19
C LEU A 33 -27.34 -63.19 27.78
N THR A 34 -26.12 -62.84 27.40
CA THR A 34 -25.51 -61.53 27.70
C THR A 34 -25.38 -60.72 26.40
N LEU A 35 -25.80 -59.42 26.44
CA LEU A 35 -25.73 -58.54 25.32
C LEU A 35 -24.79 -57.37 25.64
N SER A 36 -23.78 -57.20 24.81
CA SER A 36 -22.77 -56.12 24.93
C SER A 36 -22.67 -55.24 23.69
N ILE A 37 -22.33 -53.98 23.86
CA ILE A 37 -22.07 -53.06 22.77
C ILE A 37 -20.68 -53.33 22.19
N VAL A 38 -20.60 -53.47 20.87
CA VAL A 38 -19.34 -53.70 20.12
C VAL A 38 -18.82 -52.42 19.49
N SER A 39 -19.73 -51.65 18.84
CA SER A 39 -19.36 -50.38 18.18
C SER A 39 -20.60 -49.55 17.91
N GLY A 40 -20.38 -48.26 17.64
CA GLY A 40 -21.44 -47.36 17.24
C GLY A 40 -22.04 -46.53 18.40
N ASP A 41 -21.58 -46.75 19.63
CA ASP A 41 -21.96 -45.89 20.78
C ASP A 41 -21.22 -44.54 20.74
N ALA A 42 -21.76 -43.53 21.42
CA ALA A 42 -21.23 -42.18 21.55
C ALA A 42 -20.95 -41.46 20.20
N GLN A 43 -21.65 -41.85 19.14
CA GLN A 43 -21.54 -41.14 17.86
C GLN A 43 -22.22 -39.77 17.95
N VAL A 44 -21.67 -38.80 17.24
CA VAL A 44 -22.26 -37.47 17.05
C VAL A 44 -22.60 -37.31 15.58
N GLY A 45 -23.81 -36.84 15.27
CA GLY A 45 -24.26 -36.58 13.90
C GLY A 45 -25.16 -35.35 13.81
N ALA A 46 -25.40 -34.85 12.59
CA ALA A 46 -26.38 -33.78 12.39
C ALA A 46 -27.82 -34.30 12.46
N ILE A 47 -28.73 -33.46 12.90
CA ILE A 47 -30.18 -33.75 12.83
C ILE A 47 -30.58 -34.16 11.40
N GLY A 48 -31.45 -35.12 11.28
CA GLY A 48 -31.95 -35.66 10.01
C GLY A 48 -30.97 -36.51 9.22
N VAL A 49 -29.75 -36.77 9.71
CA VAL A 49 -28.72 -37.52 9.01
C VAL A 49 -28.49 -38.90 9.64
N ALA A 50 -28.22 -39.90 8.81
CA ALA A 50 -27.85 -41.23 9.29
C ALA A 50 -26.46 -41.19 9.95
N LEU A 51 -26.30 -41.93 11.06
CA LEU A 51 -24.99 -42.08 11.73
C LEU A 51 -23.97 -42.75 10.79
N PRO A 52 -22.71 -42.32 10.86
CA PRO A 52 -21.66 -42.77 9.95
C PRO A 52 -21.31 -44.27 10.16
N ALA A 53 -21.55 -44.83 11.33
CA ALA A 53 -21.33 -46.23 11.63
C ALA A 53 -22.59 -46.86 12.20
N PRO A 54 -22.89 -48.13 11.88
CA PRO A 54 -24.02 -48.83 12.44
C PRO A 54 -23.84 -49.12 13.95
N LEU A 55 -24.94 -49.18 14.67
CA LEU A 55 -24.99 -49.63 16.06
C LEU A 55 -24.85 -51.13 16.07
N THR A 56 -23.83 -51.67 16.72
CA THR A 56 -23.52 -53.09 16.70
C THR A 56 -23.41 -53.65 18.12
N VAL A 57 -24.11 -54.76 18.36
CA VAL A 57 -24.02 -55.54 19.61
C VAL A 57 -23.53 -56.96 19.36
N GLN A 58 -23.05 -57.59 20.40
CA GLN A 58 -22.74 -59.03 20.46
C GLN A 58 -23.55 -59.71 21.50
N VAL A 59 -24.05 -60.91 21.18
CA VAL A 59 -24.77 -61.77 22.10
C VAL A 59 -23.92 -62.97 22.39
N GLU A 60 -23.71 -63.25 23.66
CA GLU A 60 -22.94 -64.37 24.19
C GLU A 60 -23.75 -65.17 25.17
N ASP A 61 -23.46 -66.45 25.28
CA ASP A 61 -24.04 -67.35 26.29
C ASP A 61 -23.31 -67.18 27.64
N GLN A 62 -23.73 -68.01 28.65
CA GLN A 62 -23.11 -68.01 29.98
C GLN A 62 -21.64 -68.43 30.02
N ASN A 63 -21.09 -68.98 28.95
CA ASN A 63 -19.72 -69.39 28.80
C ASN A 63 -18.85 -68.35 28.07
N GLY A 64 -19.53 -67.29 27.53
CA GLY A 64 -18.88 -66.28 26.73
C GLY A 64 -18.75 -66.66 25.21
N ASP A 65 -19.42 -67.70 24.78
CA ASP A 65 -19.43 -68.13 23.39
C ASP A 65 -20.48 -67.31 22.60
N PRO A 66 -20.16 -66.89 21.36
CA PRO A 66 -21.06 -66.09 20.53
C PRO A 66 -22.26 -66.90 20.07
N VAL A 67 -23.48 -66.36 20.22
CA VAL A 67 -24.75 -67.03 19.91
C VAL A 67 -25.28 -66.53 18.56
N SER A 68 -25.31 -67.39 17.59
CA SER A 68 -25.81 -67.12 16.23
C SER A 68 -27.34 -67.29 16.13
N GLY A 69 -27.99 -66.53 15.28
CA GLY A 69 -29.42 -66.61 14.97
C GLY A 69 -30.37 -66.07 16.03
N THR A 70 -29.83 -65.53 17.11
CA THR A 70 -30.65 -64.86 18.15
C THR A 70 -31.19 -63.55 17.60
N THR A 71 -32.50 -63.33 17.75
CA THR A 71 -33.13 -62.07 17.34
C THR A 71 -32.84 -60.95 18.35
N VAL A 72 -32.11 -59.92 17.95
CA VAL A 72 -31.92 -58.67 18.70
C VAL A 72 -33.05 -57.67 18.33
N THR A 73 -33.80 -57.24 19.29
CA THR A 73 -34.80 -56.21 19.10
C THR A 73 -34.24 -54.83 19.37
N TRP A 74 -34.49 -53.86 18.48
CA TRP A 74 -34.03 -52.50 18.54
C TRP A 74 -35.22 -51.57 18.77
N SER A 75 -35.06 -50.58 19.65
CA SER A 75 -36.08 -49.61 19.95
C SER A 75 -35.47 -48.25 20.36
N LEU A 76 -36.20 -47.17 20.10
CA LEU A 76 -35.83 -45.88 20.63
C LEU A 76 -36.25 -45.80 22.10
N ALA A 77 -35.28 -45.57 22.98
CA ALA A 77 -35.52 -45.52 24.43
C ALA A 77 -35.92 -44.10 24.91
N SER A 78 -35.45 -43.06 24.17
CA SER A 78 -35.95 -41.68 24.38
C SER A 78 -36.38 -41.09 23.04
N ALA A 79 -37.49 -40.36 23.05
CA ALA A 79 -37.97 -39.65 21.85
C ALA A 79 -37.31 -38.26 21.75
N ALA A 80 -36.15 -38.23 21.19
CA ALA A 80 -35.52 -36.96 20.84
C ALA A 80 -35.88 -36.59 19.39
N GLY A 81 -36.98 -35.88 19.23
CA GLY A 81 -37.46 -35.30 17.97
C GLY A 81 -38.19 -36.24 17.01
N PRO A 82 -39.09 -35.68 16.19
CA PRO A 82 -39.75 -36.41 15.12
C PRO A 82 -38.77 -36.89 14.06
N ASN A 83 -39.21 -37.84 13.22
CA ASN A 83 -38.50 -38.37 12.05
C ASN A 83 -37.20 -39.17 12.32
N SER A 84 -36.91 -39.54 13.58
CA SER A 84 -35.81 -40.48 13.85
C SER A 84 -36.23 -41.90 13.44
N SER A 85 -35.31 -42.67 12.85
CA SER A 85 -35.64 -44.02 12.34
C SER A 85 -34.46 -44.98 12.43
N LEU A 86 -34.83 -46.23 12.72
CA LEU A 86 -33.94 -47.40 12.63
C LEU A 86 -34.17 -48.10 11.30
N SER A 87 -33.12 -48.61 10.64
CA SER A 87 -33.24 -49.39 9.40
C SER A 87 -33.99 -50.71 9.57
N SER A 88 -34.09 -51.22 10.82
CA SER A 88 -34.89 -52.38 11.21
C SER A 88 -35.14 -52.34 12.69
N ASN A 89 -36.33 -52.84 13.14
CA ASN A 89 -36.67 -53.01 14.56
C ASN A 89 -36.18 -54.33 15.12
N SER A 90 -35.66 -55.22 14.28
CA SER A 90 -35.07 -56.53 14.71
C SER A 90 -34.04 -57.02 13.68
N THR A 91 -32.95 -57.61 14.16
CA THR A 91 -31.92 -58.22 13.33
C THR A 91 -31.42 -59.51 14.01
N PRO A 92 -31.26 -60.63 13.26
CA PRO A 92 -30.65 -61.83 13.79
C PRO A 92 -29.13 -61.68 13.93
N THR A 93 -28.54 -62.32 14.94
CA THR A 93 -27.10 -62.39 15.08
C THR A 93 -26.48 -63.28 13.99
N GLY A 94 -25.31 -62.86 13.46
CA GLY A 94 -24.48 -63.63 12.57
C GLY A 94 -23.79 -64.83 13.28
N THR A 95 -22.99 -65.57 12.54
CA THR A 95 -22.20 -66.71 13.11
C THR A 95 -21.15 -66.24 14.15
N ASP A 96 -20.80 -64.95 14.15
CA ASP A 96 -19.95 -64.28 15.12
C ASP A 96 -20.73 -63.69 16.34
N GLY A 97 -22.00 -63.99 16.46
CA GLY A 97 -22.86 -63.50 17.55
C GLY A 97 -23.25 -62.03 17.44
N ARG A 98 -22.95 -61.36 16.33
CA ARG A 98 -23.18 -59.91 16.18
C ARG A 98 -24.45 -59.61 15.40
N ALA A 99 -25.11 -58.54 15.80
CA ALA A 99 -26.24 -57.93 15.12
C ALA A 99 -26.02 -56.42 15.03
N SER A 100 -26.43 -55.82 13.90
CA SER A 100 -26.28 -54.38 13.70
C SER A 100 -27.50 -53.71 13.07
N VAL A 101 -27.67 -52.38 13.33
CA VAL A 101 -28.73 -51.55 12.77
C VAL A 101 -28.16 -50.18 12.41
N SER A 102 -28.61 -49.58 11.29
CA SER A 102 -28.32 -48.16 10.99
C SER A 102 -29.37 -47.29 11.65
N PHE A 103 -28.96 -46.15 12.19
CA PHE A 103 -29.83 -45.20 12.83
C PHE A 103 -29.72 -43.83 12.16
N THR A 104 -30.90 -43.27 11.78
CA THR A 104 -31.02 -41.89 11.29
C THR A 104 -31.56 -41.03 12.45
N LEU A 105 -30.80 -39.92 12.73
CA LEU A 105 -31.13 -38.95 13.77
C LEU A 105 -32.41 -38.20 13.36
N GLY A 106 -33.26 -37.82 14.34
CA GLY A 106 -34.43 -37.02 14.11
C GLY A 106 -34.13 -35.52 13.95
N ASP A 107 -35.17 -34.69 13.85
CA ASP A 107 -35.08 -33.25 13.53
C ASP A 107 -34.75 -32.36 14.75
N ALA A 108 -34.54 -32.93 15.93
CA ALA A 108 -34.18 -32.18 17.12
C ALA A 108 -32.75 -32.48 17.58
N ALA A 109 -32.02 -31.43 17.96
CA ALA A 109 -30.69 -31.59 18.59
C ALA A 109 -30.84 -32.13 20.02
N GLY A 110 -29.92 -32.96 20.44
CA GLY A 110 -29.88 -33.57 21.77
C GLY A 110 -29.48 -35.05 21.75
N THR A 111 -29.52 -35.68 22.90
CA THR A 111 -29.13 -37.07 23.07
C THR A 111 -30.27 -38.00 22.65
N TYR A 112 -29.96 -38.94 21.78
CA TYR A 112 -30.85 -40.04 21.40
C TYR A 112 -30.34 -41.35 22.02
N GLU A 113 -31.29 -42.08 22.63
CA GLU A 113 -30.98 -43.38 23.18
C GLU A 113 -31.65 -44.51 22.36
N VAL A 114 -30.84 -45.42 21.85
CA VAL A 114 -31.31 -46.64 21.16
C VAL A 114 -31.02 -47.83 22.04
N ARG A 115 -32.08 -48.56 22.38
CA ARG A 115 -31.99 -49.79 23.17
C ARG A 115 -31.98 -50.99 22.27
N SER A 116 -31.01 -51.85 22.50
CA SER A 116 -31.01 -53.24 21.99
C SER A 116 -31.37 -54.24 23.08
N SER A 117 -32.10 -55.27 22.77
CA SER A 117 -32.51 -56.25 23.78
C SER A 117 -32.64 -57.66 23.20
N VAL A 118 -32.31 -58.67 24.02
CA VAL A 118 -32.61 -60.09 23.87
C VAL A 118 -33.27 -60.55 25.13
N THR A 119 -33.77 -61.80 25.19
CA THR A 119 -34.40 -62.34 26.39
C THR A 119 -33.42 -62.30 27.59
N GLY A 120 -33.73 -61.49 28.60
CA GLY A 120 -32.98 -61.40 29.84
C GLY A 120 -31.80 -60.40 29.83
N SER A 121 -31.43 -59.76 28.67
CA SER A 121 -30.33 -58.79 28.61
C SER A 121 -30.63 -57.64 27.66
N SER A 122 -30.10 -56.44 27.98
CA SER A 122 -30.25 -55.25 27.14
C SER A 122 -29.05 -54.33 27.24
N ALA A 123 -28.77 -53.58 26.19
CA ALA A 123 -27.76 -52.50 26.15
C ALA A 123 -28.38 -51.24 25.51
N THR A 124 -27.91 -50.08 25.95
CA THR A 124 -28.39 -48.80 25.45
C THR A 124 -27.23 -48.04 24.83
N PHE A 125 -27.39 -47.59 23.60
CA PHE A 125 -26.50 -46.66 22.89
C PHE A 125 -26.99 -45.25 23.21
N SER A 126 -26.00 -44.38 23.44
CA SER A 126 -26.24 -42.95 23.60
C SER A 126 -25.54 -42.21 22.46
N VAL A 127 -26.27 -41.54 21.60
CA VAL A 127 -25.74 -40.80 20.45
C VAL A 127 -26.26 -39.38 20.49
N GLU A 128 -25.48 -38.43 20.02
CA GLU A 128 -25.85 -37.01 20.08
C GLU A 128 -26.19 -36.48 18.68
N ALA A 129 -27.36 -35.83 18.57
CA ALA A 129 -27.73 -35.05 17.42
C ALA A 129 -27.36 -33.59 17.65
N THR A 130 -26.51 -33.04 16.81
CA THR A 130 -26.24 -31.61 16.83
C THR A 130 -27.19 -30.88 15.87
N ALA A 131 -27.59 -29.64 16.23
CA ALA A 131 -28.29 -28.78 15.27
C ALA A 131 -27.46 -28.67 13.99
N SER A 132 -28.14 -28.65 12.83
CA SER A 132 -27.47 -28.38 11.55
C SER A 132 -26.66 -27.09 11.68
N GLY A 133 -25.37 -27.16 11.54
CA GLY A 133 -24.49 -26.04 11.77
C GLY A 133 -24.74 -24.93 10.76
N ALA A 134 -24.33 -23.73 11.13
CA ALA A 134 -24.31 -22.62 10.20
C ALA A 134 -23.47 -22.97 8.96
N LEU A 135 -24.01 -22.76 7.78
CA LEU A 135 -23.23 -22.74 6.56
C LEU A 135 -22.36 -21.49 6.57
N SER A 136 -21.10 -21.67 6.22
CA SER A 136 -20.17 -20.57 5.98
C SER A 136 -19.52 -20.73 4.62
N VAL A 137 -19.22 -19.63 3.95
CA VAL A 137 -18.43 -19.62 2.72
C VAL A 137 -16.97 -19.99 3.05
N VAL A 138 -16.39 -20.89 2.27
CA VAL A 138 -14.98 -21.32 2.38
C VAL A 138 -14.15 -20.70 1.27
N SER A 139 -14.63 -20.76 0.02
CA SER A 139 -13.95 -20.22 -1.15
C SER A 139 -14.92 -19.97 -2.29
N GLY A 140 -14.46 -19.19 -3.26
CA GLY A 140 -15.21 -18.91 -4.48
C GLY A 140 -16.06 -17.63 -4.43
N ASP A 141 -16.14 -16.96 -3.30
CA ASP A 141 -16.78 -15.63 -3.18
C ASP A 141 -15.91 -14.53 -3.75
N GLY A 142 -16.51 -13.43 -4.20
CA GLY A 142 -15.80 -12.28 -4.75
C GLY A 142 -15.11 -12.52 -6.10
N GLN A 143 -15.31 -13.66 -6.76
CA GLN A 143 -14.70 -13.96 -8.04
C GLN A 143 -15.23 -13.04 -9.14
N VAL A 144 -14.30 -12.61 -10.01
CA VAL A 144 -14.64 -12.05 -11.31
C VAL A 144 -14.37 -13.09 -12.38
N GLY A 145 -15.31 -13.31 -13.28
CA GLY A 145 -15.16 -14.25 -14.40
C GLY A 145 -15.72 -13.65 -15.68
N LEU A 146 -15.43 -14.27 -16.81
CA LEU A 146 -15.96 -13.80 -18.08
C LEU A 146 -17.40 -14.28 -18.27
N ALA A 147 -18.24 -13.38 -18.81
CA ALA A 147 -19.62 -13.71 -19.15
C ALA A 147 -19.69 -14.95 -20.08
N GLY A 148 -20.63 -15.84 -19.77
CA GLY A 148 -20.80 -17.11 -20.47
C GLY A 148 -19.76 -18.20 -20.17
N GLN A 149 -18.73 -17.89 -19.34
CA GLN A 149 -17.67 -18.86 -18.99
C GLN A 149 -17.90 -19.46 -17.60
N THR A 150 -17.20 -20.55 -17.34
CA THR A 150 -17.19 -21.19 -16.03
C THR A 150 -16.26 -20.44 -15.08
N ALA A 151 -16.71 -20.21 -13.84
CA ALA A 151 -15.91 -19.59 -12.78
C ALA A 151 -14.61 -20.36 -12.53
N ALA A 152 -13.53 -19.65 -12.26
CA ALA A 152 -12.20 -20.23 -12.09
C ALA A 152 -12.09 -21.11 -10.86
N GLN A 153 -12.81 -20.78 -9.79
CA GLN A 153 -12.83 -21.55 -8.57
C GLN A 153 -14.24 -22.05 -8.27
N PRO A 154 -14.39 -23.27 -7.72
CA PRO A 154 -15.69 -23.71 -7.24
C PRO A 154 -16.18 -22.85 -6.08
N LEU A 155 -17.49 -22.70 -5.98
CA LEU A 155 -18.14 -22.13 -4.80
C LEU A 155 -18.21 -23.22 -3.72
N VAL A 156 -17.56 -22.99 -2.58
CA VAL A 156 -17.42 -23.99 -1.53
C VAL A 156 -18.01 -23.43 -0.23
N VAL A 157 -18.91 -24.20 0.36
CA VAL A 157 -19.41 -23.93 1.70
C VAL A 157 -19.00 -25.01 2.67
N LYS A 158 -18.94 -24.67 3.96
CA LYS A 158 -18.70 -25.61 5.05
C LYS A 158 -19.86 -25.57 6.04
N ALA A 159 -20.37 -26.74 6.35
CA ALA A 159 -21.33 -26.96 7.41
C ALA A 159 -20.61 -27.39 8.69
N VAL A 160 -20.84 -26.66 9.77
CA VAL A 160 -20.30 -26.98 11.09
C VAL A 160 -21.43 -27.05 12.13
N GLY A 161 -21.39 -28.08 12.96
CA GLY A 161 -22.31 -28.24 14.09
C GLY A 161 -21.86 -27.47 15.32
N THR A 162 -22.56 -27.69 16.42
CA THR A 162 -22.24 -27.10 17.73
C THR A 162 -20.78 -27.43 18.09
N GLY A 163 -20.02 -26.40 18.53
CA GLY A 163 -18.60 -26.57 18.84
C GLY A 163 -17.66 -26.60 17.63
N GLY A 164 -18.12 -26.27 16.41
CA GLY A 164 -17.28 -26.18 15.22
C GLY A 164 -16.98 -27.53 14.56
N VAL A 165 -17.67 -28.59 14.94
CA VAL A 165 -17.48 -29.94 14.36
C VAL A 165 -18.05 -29.99 12.94
N PRO A 166 -17.27 -30.45 11.93
CA PRO A 166 -17.77 -30.63 10.56
C PRO A 166 -18.99 -31.57 10.51
N VAL A 167 -19.96 -31.24 9.65
CA VAL A 167 -21.17 -32.06 9.45
C VAL A 167 -21.08 -32.76 8.10
N PRO A 168 -20.69 -34.04 8.03
CA PRO A 168 -20.67 -34.82 6.79
C PRO A 168 -22.06 -35.32 6.42
N GLY A 169 -22.26 -35.59 5.12
CA GLY A 169 -23.49 -36.17 4.60
C GLY A 169 -24.69 -35.23 4.52
N LEU A 170 -24.51 -33.95 4.78
CA LEU A 170 -25.54 -32.92 4.67
C LEU A 170 -25.74 -32.51 3.21
N GLU A 171 -26.99 -32.54 2.76
CA GLU A 171 -27.36 -32.07 1.42
C GLU A 171 -27.40 -30.54 1.40
N VAL A 172 -26.65 -29.92 0.47
CA VAL A 172 -26.59 -28.48 0.24
C VAL A 172 -27.13 -28.18 -1.15
N THR A 173 -28.15 -27.34 -1.24
CA THR A 173 -28.75 -26.86 -2.49
C THR A 173 -28.13 -25.51 -2.84
N PHE A 174 -27.55 -25.40 -4.05
CA PHE A 174 -27.04 -24.16 -4.61
C PHE A 174 -28.02 -23.60 -5.64
N THR A 175 -28.34 -22.33 -5.58
CA THR A 175 -29.28 -21.67 -6.47
C THR A 175 -28.74 -20.30 -6.90
N VAL A 176 -28.72 -20.02 -8.19
CA VAL A 176 -28.48 -18.66 -8.69
C VAL A 176 -29.68 -17.80 -8.34
N THR A 177 -29.50 -16.81 -7.49
CA THR A 177 -30.57 -15.90 -7.01
C THR A 177 -30.59 -14.57 -7.78
N GLN A 178 -29.46 -14.19 -8.37
CA GLN A 178 -29.32 -13.03 -9.24
C GLN A 178 -28.34 -13.39 -10.37
N SER A 179 -28.60 -12.90 -11.56
CA SER A 179 -27.70 -13.04 -12.71
C SER A 179 -27.86 -11.81 -13.62
N ALA A 180 -26.75 -11.31 -14.10
CA ALA A 180 -26.72 -10.45 -15.25
C ALA A 180 -26.80 -11.35 -16.51
N GLY A 181 -27.78 -11.07 -17.35
CA GLY A 181 -28.05 -11.86 -18.56
C GLY A 181 -28.63 -13.26 -18.31
N ALA A 182 -28.68 -14.04 -19.39
CA ALA A 182 -29.19 -15.41 -19.37
C ALA A 182 -28.05 -16.44 -19.21
N GLY A 183 -28.42 -17.66 -18.87
CA GLY A 183 -27.50 -18.81 -18.88
C GLY A 183 -26.65 -19.03 -17.62
N ALA A 184 -26.77 -18.18 -16.60
CA ALA A 184 -26.08 -18.45 -15.35
C ALA A 184 -26.61 -19.73 -14.69
N ALA A 185 -25.69 -20.64 -14.33
CA ALA A 185 -26.04 -21.95 -13.77
C ALA A 185 -24.97 -22.49 -12.81
N VAL A 186 -25.41 -23.28 -11.86
CA VAL A 186 -24.53 -24.04 -10.97
C VAL A 186 -24.60 -25.52 -11.25
N ASN A 187 -23.48 -26.23 -11.19
CA ASN A 187 -23.42 -27.66 -11.43
C ASN A 187 -22.35 -28.34 -10.52
N PRO A 188 -22.77 -29.30 -9.65
CA PRO A 188 -24.15 -29.72 -9.37
C PRO A 188 -24.96 -28.67 -8.63
N ALA A 189 -26.27 -28.62 -8.83
CA ALA A 189 -27.18 -27.75 -8.07
C ALA A 189 -27.40 -28.26 -6.64
N VAL A 190 -27.13 -29.55 -6.40
CA VAL A 190 -27.20 -30.18 -5.07
C VAL A 190 -25.91 -30.97 -4.86
N ALA A 191 -25.23 -30.70 -3.75
CA ALA A 191 -24.02 -31.42 -3.36
C ALA A 191 -24.11 -31.87 -1.90
N THR A 192 -23.50 -33.00 -1.58
CA THR A 192 -23.46 -33.53 -0.20
C THR A 192 -22.13 -33.20 0.45
N THR A 193 -22.15 -32.77 1.71
CA THR A 193 -20.93 -32.45 2.45
C THR A 193 -20.03 -33.68 2.66
N GLY A 194 -18.75 -33.53 2.42
CA GLY A 194 -17.74 -34.56 2.66
C GLY A 194 -17.37 -34.71 4.15
N ALA A 195 -16.40 -35.56 4.45
CA ALA A 195 -15.95 -35.81 5.83
C ALA A 195 -15.44 -34.53 6.56
N ASN A 196 -14.97 -33.52 5.82
CA ASN A 196 -14.55 -32.23 6.33
C ASN A 196 -15.72 -31.22 6.49
N GLY A 197 -16.94 -31.64 6.18
CA GLY A 197 -18.16 -30.79 6.22
C GLY A 197 -18.30 -29.87 5.01
N GLU A 198 -17.50 -29.99 3.97
CA GLU A 198 -17.54 -29.13 2.79
C GLU A 198 -18.38 -29.71 1.65
N ALA A 199 -19.14 -28.80 1.00
CA ALA A 199 -19.87 -29.08 -0.25
C ALA A 199 -19.51 -28.01 -1.28
N SER A 200 -19.42 -28.38 -2.56
CA SER A 200 -19.02 -27.47 -3.62
C SER A 200 -19.89 -27.59 -4.86
N THR A 201 -19.97 -26.47 -5.60
CA THR A 201 -20.56 -26.41 -6.94
C THR A 201 -19.68 -25.57 -7.86
N THR A 202 -19.80 -25.75 -9.16
CA THR A 202 -19.18 -24.93 -10.18
C THR A 202 -20.22 -23.97 -10.73
N LEU A 203 -19.87 -22.68 -10.85
CA LEU A 203 -20.74 -21.67 -11.46
C LEU A 203 -20.35 -21.46 -12.93
N THR A 204 -21.34 -21.40 -13.81
CA THR A 204 -21.22 -20.79 -15.14
C THR A 204 -21.88 -19.41 -15.07
N PHE A 205 -21.17 -18.37 -15.50
CA PHE A 205 -21.69 -16.99 -15.50
C PHE A 205 -22.75 -16.81 -16.59
N GLY A 206 -23.65 -15.85 -16.38
CA GLY A 206 -24.58 -15.38 -17.41
C GLY A 206 -23.85 -14.68 -18.57
N ASP A 207 -24.56 -14.43 -19.66
CA ASP A 207 -24.03 -13.89 -20.93
C ASP A 207 -23.92 -12.36 -20.99
N ALA A 208 -24.19 -11.65 -19.87
CA ALA A 208 -24.08 -10.21 -19.75
C ALA A 208 -23.19 -9.78 -18.58
N ASN A 209 -22.65 -8.57 -18.66
CA ASN A 209 -21.89 -7.91 -17.62
C ASN A 209 -22.76 -7.60 -16.39
N GLY A 210 -22.29 -7.93 -15.22
CA GLY A 210 -22.96 -7.58 -13.98
C GLY A 210 -22.85 -8.61 -12.84
N PRO A 211 -23.44 -8.28 -11.67
CA PRO A 211 -23.38 -9.14 -10.50
C PRO A 211 -24.15 -10.44 -10.67
N VAL A 212 -23.59 -11.51 -10.12
CA VAL A 212 -24.23 -12.83 -10.00
C VAL A 212 -24.19 -13.24 -8.55
N SER A 213 -25.35 -13.65 -8.01
CA SER A 213 -25.46 -14.12 -6.64
C SER A 213 -25.88 -15.59 -6.63
N VAL A 214 -25.20 -16.40 -5.82
CA VAL A 214 -25.54 -17.80 -5.61
C VAL A 214 -25.78 -18.01 -4.12
N ARG A 215 -26.91 -18.63 -3.81
CA ARG A 215 -27.27 -19.01 -2.45
C ARG A 215 -27.11 -20.49 -2.23
N ALA A 216 -26.38 -20.87 -1.20
CA ALA A 216 -26.32 -22.24 -0.68
C ALA A 216 -27.28 -22.37 0.49
N VAL A 217 -28.06 -23.43 0.52
CA VAL A 217 -29.07 -23.70 1.57
C VAL A 217 -28.93 -25.12 2.06
N ALA A 218 -28.90 -25.31 3.38
CA ALA A 218 -28.98 -26.62 4.00
C ALA A 218 -29.72 -26.51 5.38
N ASN A 219 -30.73 -27.28 5.58
CA ASN A 219 -31.51 -27.32 6.84
C ASN A 219 -31.85 -25.94 7.43
N GLY A 220 -32.23 -24.97 6.58
CA GLY A 220 -32.60 -23.62 6.99
C GLY A 220 -31.42 -22.67 7.23
N SER A 221 -30.17 -23.13 7.17
CA SER A 221 -28.98 -22.28 7.15
C SER A 221 -28.65 -21.87 5.73
N THR A 222 -28.20 -20.63 5.55
CA THR A 222 -27.86 -20.09 4.24
C THR A 222 -26.44 -19.50 4.24
N ALA A 223 -25.77 -19.60 3.08
CA ALA A 223 -24.55 -18.86 2.78
C ALA A 223 -24.67 -18.30 1.35
N ASP A 224 -24.35 -17.01 1.20
CA ASP A 224 -24.46 -16.33 -0.07
C ASP A 224 -23.08 -16.04 -0.65
N PHE A 225 -22.96 -16.19 -1.97
CA PHE A 225 -21.81 -15.81 -2.77
C PHE A 225 -22.21 -14.62 -3.64
N GLY A 226 -21.36 -13.58 -3.64
CA GLY A 226 -21.40 -12.46 -4.57
C GLY A 226 -20.24 -12.53 -5.52
N VAL A 227 -20.49 -12.73 -6.82
CA VAL A 227 -19.48 -12.81 -7.87
C VAL A 227 -19.88 -11.91 -9.03
N TYR A 228 -18.98 -11.64 -9.95
CA TYR A 228 -19.22 -10.70 -11.04
C TYR A 228 -18.87 -11.31 -12.39
N ALA A 229 -19.82 -11.25 -13.33
CA ALA A 229 -19.61 -11.57 -14.73
C ALA A 229 -19.07 -10.35 -15.47
N CYS A 230 -17.96 -10.49 -16.18
CA CYS A 230 -17.30 -9.41 -16.89
C CYS A 230 -17.35 -9.67 -18.40
N GLY A 231 -17.87 -8.73 -19.18
CA GLY A 231 -18.03 -8.87 -20.64
C GLY A 231 -19.39 -9.41 -21.08
N GLY A 232 -19.52 -9.73 -22.35
CA GLY A 232 -20.77 -10.26 -22.92
C GLY A 232 -21.68 -9.19 -23.53
N ASP A 233 -21.46 -7.92 -23.23
CA ASP A 233 -22.15 -6.78 -23.87
C ASP A 233 -21.18 -5.67 -24.26
N ALA A 234 -21.66 -4.63 -24.93
CA ALA A 234 -20.86 -3.51 -25.43
C ALA A 234 -20.35 -2.57 -24.31
N SER A 235 -20.69 -2.85 -23.03
CA SER A 235 -20.30 -2.02 -21.89
C SER A 235 -18.99 -2.46 -21.22
N ALA A 236 -18.47 -3.64 -21.55
CA ALA A 236 -17.18 -4.09 -21.03
C ALA A 236 -16.04 -3.49 -21.87
N ALA A 237 -15.14 -2.75 -21.26
CA ALA A 237 -13.94 -2.28 -21.93
C ALA A 237 -12.98 -3.46 -22.19
N VAL A 238 -12.80 -3.80 -23.47
CA VAL A 238 -11.83 -4.81 -23.90
C VAL A 238 -10.52 -4.12 -24.23
N LEU A 239 -9.46 -4.45 -23.52
CA LEU A 239 -8.11 -3.90 -23.68
C LEU A 239 -7.25 -4.91 -24.44
N ASP A 240 -7.29 -4.87 -25.76
CA ASP A 240 -6.43 -5.69 -26.65
C ASP A 240 -5.12 -4.92 -26.93
N LEU A 241 -4.33 -4.78 -25.88
CA LEU A 241 -3.04 -4.08 -25.94
C LEU A 241 -1.97 -4.98 -26.56
N GLN A 242 -1.12 -4.44 -27.43
CA GLN A 242 0.10 -5.07 -27.90
C GLN A 242 1.26 -4.79 -26.91
N PRO A 243 2.34 -5.58 -26.92
CA PRO A 243 3.51 -5.28 -26.10
C PRO A 243 4.03 -3.86 -26.33
N GLY A 244 4.15 -3.07 -25.26
CA GLY A 244 4.48 -1.66 -25.27
C GLY A 244 3.26 -0.71 -25.29
N GLU A 245 2.05 -1.21 -25.55
CA GLU A 245 0.84 -0.40 -25.49
C GLU A 245 0.28 -0.31 -24.08
N ASP A 246 -0.41 0.78 -23.80
CA ASP A 246 -1.06 1.07 -22.53
C ASP A 246 -2.46 1.63 -22.68
N ALA A 247 -3.20 1.60 -21.58
CA ALA A 247 -4.47 2.27 -21.42
C ALA A 247 -4.60 2.84 -20.00
N VAL A 248 -5.21 4.02 -19.88
CA VAL A 248 -5.61 4.58 -18.60
C VAL A 248 -7.13 4.60 -18.55
N VAL A 249 -7.70 3.93 -17.57
CA VAL A 249 -9.14 3.75 -17.37
C VAL A 249 -9.60 4.32 -16.05
N SER A 250 -10.82 4.83 -16.02
CA SER A 250 -11.43 5.40 -14.83
C SER A 250 -12.96 5.27 -14.86
N GLY A 251 -13.63 5.62 -13.77
CA GLY A 251 -15.07 5.65 -13.70
C GLY A 251 -15.74 4.28 -13.86
N ALA A 252 -16.79 4.21 -14.67
CA ALA A 252 -17.59 2.99 -14.83
C ALA A 252 -16.83 1.81 -15.44
N ASP A 253 -15.82 2.07 -16.25
CA ASP A 253 -15.02 1.03 -16.90
C ASP A 253 -14.24 0.17 -15.92
N LEU A 254 -13.94 0.71 -14.73
CA LEU A 254 -13.25 -0.01 -13.64
C LEU A 254 -14.09 -1.15 -13.03
N ALA A 255 -15.39 -1.13 -13.25
CA ALA A 255 -16.27 -2.22 -12.80
C ALA A 255 -16.07 -3.50 -13.61
N CYS A 256 -15.57 -3.38 -14.86
CA CYS A 256 -15.24 -4.53 -15.69
C CYS A 256 -14.29 -4.17 -16.84
N LEU A 257 -13.06 -4.63 -16.74
CA LEU A 257 -12.07 -4.60 -17.81
C LEU A 257 -11.81 -6.03 -18.27
N GLN A 258 -11.67 -6.23 -19.55
CA GLN A 258 -11.36 -7.53 -20.12
C GLN A 258 -10.03 -7.49 -20.87
N LEU A 259 -9.08 -8.29 -20.42
CA LEU A 259 -7.88 -8.63 -21.19
C LEU A 259 -8.20 -9.84 -22.07
N PRO A 260 -7.83 -9.84 -23.36
CA PRO A 260 -8.11 -10.96 -24.26
C PRO A 260 -7.31 -12.22 -23.90
N ALA A 261 -7.47 -13.29 -24.67
CA ALA A 261 -6.69 -14.52 -24.50
C ALA A 261 -5.21 -14.28 -24.82
N HIS A 262 -4.32 -14.87 -24.02
CA HIS A 262 -2.87 -14.66 -24.11
C HIS A 262 -2.09 -15.94 -24.29
N ALA A 263 -0.93 -15.83 -24.98
CA ALA A 263 0.10 -16.85 -25.00
C ALA A 263 0.85 -16.91 -23.67
N VAL A 264 1.62 -17.97 -23.47
CA VAL A 264 2.56 -18.09 -22.33
C VAL A 264 3.55 -16.93 -22.38
N GLY A 265 3.79 -16.33 -21.24
CA GLY A 265 4.76 -15.24 -21.08
C GLY A 265 4.17 -13.83 -21.27
N ALA A 266 2.90 -13.68 -21.62
CA ALA A 266 2.27 -12.34 -21.62
C ALA A 266 2.34 -11.72 -20.23
N GLU A 267 2.67 -10.44 -20.17
CA GLU A 267 2.86 -9.70 -18.93
C GLU A 267 2.22 -8.32 -19.03
N TYR A 268 1.58 -7.90 -17.95
CA TYR A 268 0.99 -6.58 -17.79
C TYR A 268 1.43 -5.97 -16.47
N GLU A 269 1.72 -4.66 -16.48
CA GLU A 269 1.79 -3.86 -15.29
C GLU A 269 0.46 -3.12 -15.11
N VAL A 270 -0.14 -3.27 -13.92
CA VAL A 270 -1.38 -2.63 -13.54
C VAL A 270 -1.09 -1.69 -12.37
N VAL A 271 -1.41 -0.42 -12.54
CA VAL A 271 -1.18 0.62 -11.54
C VAL A 271 -2.51 1.24 -11.15
N VAL A 272 -2.84 1.22 -9.87
CA VAL A 272 -4.09 1.78 -9.34
C VAL A 272 -3.76 3.00 -8.49
N THR A 273 -4.36 4.15 -8.82
CA THR A 273 -4.13 5.44 -8.16
C THR A 273 -5.47 6.10 -7.81
N PRO A 274 -5.82 6.28 -6.53
CA PRO A 274 -6.97 7.07 -6.12
C PRO A 274 -6.64 8.57 -6.17
N LEU A 275 -7.53 9.36 -6.76
CA LEU A 275 -7.35 10.80 -6.96
C LEU A 275 -8.54 11.63 -6.46
N PRO A 276 -9.10 11.34 -5.26
CA PRO A 276 -10.21 12.11 -4.73
C PRO A 276 -9.83 13.58 -4.49
N GLN A 277 -10.85 14.44 -4.32
CA GLN A 277 -10.62 15.84 -3.97
C GLN A 277 -10.21 16.01 -2.50
N ALA A 278 -10.64 15.09 -1.64
CA ALA A 278 -10.29 15.10 -0.22
C ALA A 278 -9.09 14.16 0.03
N LEU A 279 -8.19 14.58 0.90
CA LEU A 279 -7.08 13.74 1.35
C LEU A 279 -7.58 12.66 2.30
N GLY A 280 -7.05 11.46 2.20
CA GLY A 280 -7.37 10.34 3.08
C GLY A 280 -7.05 8.98 2.48
N PHE A 281 -7.21 7.94 3.29
CA PHE A 281 -7.07 6.56 2.86
C PHE A 281 -8.29 6.10 2.06
N ASN A 282 -8.06 5.26 1.08
CA ASN A 282 -9.05 4.77 0.14
C ASN A 282 -8.94 3.25 0.03
N ASP A 283 -9.88 2.55 0.68
CA ASP A 283 -9.95 1.09 0.67
C ASP A 283 -10.54 0.58 -0.64
N MET A 284 -9.73 -0.15 -1.39
CA MET A 284 -10.13 -0.75 -2.67
C MET A 284 -9.60 -2.18 -2.79
N THR A 285 -10.26 -2.98 -3.61
CA THR A 285 -9.82 -4.34 -3.94
C THR A 285 -9.75 -4.49 -5.45
N LEU A 286 -8.58 -4.86 -5.97
CA LEU A 286 -8.42 -5.30 -7.35
C LEU A 286 -8.72 -6.80 -7.41
N ALA A 287 -9.82 -7.18 -8.07
CA ALA A 287 -10.16 -8.56 -8.35
C ALA A 287 -9.70 -8.95 -9.76
N ILE A 288 -9.05 -10.09 -9.86
CA ILE A 288 -8.52 -10.68 -11.08
C ILE A 288 -9.23 -12.01 -11.29
N GLY A 289 -9.87 -12.19 -12.45
CA GLY A 289 -10.66 -13.40 -12.72
C GLY A 289 -10.42 -13.94 -14.12
N GLY A 290 -10.51 -15.26 -14.25
CA GLY A 290 -10.37 -15.93 -15.53
C GLY A 290 -10.85 -17.37 -15.45
N SER A 291 -11.00 -18.02 -16.62
CA SER A 291 -11.27 -19.45 -16.70
C SER A 291 -9.95 -20.22 -16.61
N ALA A 292 -9.63 -20.81 -15.48
CA ALA A 292 -8.38 -21.56 -15.33
C ALA A 292 -8.54 -22.90 -14.64
N ALA A 293 -7.61 -23.80 -14.93
CA ALA A 293 -7.35 -25.00 -14.14
C ALA A 293 -6.72 -24.62 -12.79
N PRO A 294 -6.88 -25.43 -11.74
CA PRO A 294 -6.40 -25.09 -10.41
C PRO A 294 -4.87 -24.93 -10.38
N SER A 295 -4.40 -23.84 -9.85
CA SER A 295 -2.98 -23.57 -9.64
C SER A 295 -2.64 -23.45 -8.16
N PRO A 296 -1.45 -23.88 -7.72
CA PRO A 296 -1.09 -23.90 -6.31
C PRO A 296 -0.79 -22.50 -5.75
N ALA A 297 -0.93 -22.43 -4.45
CA ALA A 297 -0.79 -21.33 -3.52
C ALA A 297 0.04 -20.12 -3.93
N VAL A 298 -0.57 -18.97 -3.66
CA VAL A 298 0.05 -17.63 -3.63
C VAL A 298 1.27 -17.66 -2.72
N VAL A 299 2.43 -17.31 -3.26
CA VAL A 299 3.57 -16.89 -2.45
C VAL A 299 3.29 -15.45 -2.05
N SER A 300 2.94 -15.25 -0.80
CA SER A 300 2.95 -13.92 -0.19
C SER A 300 4.35 -13.37 -0.31
N GLY A 301 4.51 -12.25 -1.01
CA GLY A 301 5.75 -11.50 -0.97
C GLY A 301 6.04 -11.15 0.49
N THR A 302 7.08 -11.72 1.03
CA THR A 302 7.66 -11.26 2.30
C THR A 302 8.09 -9.82 2.09
N GLY A 303 7.69 -8.95 3.02
CA GLY A 303 7.99 -7.53 2.96
C GLY A 303 9.44 -7.26 2.56
N ALA A 304 9.61 -6.38 1.60
CA ALA A 304 10.91 -5.92 1.15
C ALA A 304 11.72 -5.43 2.35
N GLN A 305 12.99 -5.84 2.43
CA GLN A 305 13.91 -5.23 3.36
C GLN A 305 14.04 -3.75 2.97
N ARG A 306 13.69 -2.86 3.88
CA ARG A 306 13.81 -1.41 3.67
C ARG A 306 15.26 -1.06 3.34
N ALA A 307 15.42 -0.36 2.23
CA ALA A 307 16.71 0.18 1.82
C ALA A 307 17.13 1.30 2.77
N SER A 308 18.38 1.29 3.22
CA SER A 308 18.97 2.40 3.96
C SER A 308 19.69 3.33 2.98
N PHE A 309 19.20 4.55 2.82
CA PHE A 309 19.84 5.59 2.02
C PHE A 309 20.63 6.54 2.93
N SER A 310 21.71 7.14 2.43
CA SER A 310 22.49 8.11 3.19
C SER A 310 23.02 9.21 2.29
N LEU A 311 22.73 10.45 2.64
CA LEU A 311 23.27 11.65 2.00
C LEU A 311 24.79 11.81 2.19
N PHE A 312 25.38 11.22 3.25
CA PHE A 312 26.78 11.45 3.64
C PHE A 312 27.63 10.19 3.83
N GLY A 313 27.22 9.05 3.24
CA GLY A 313 28.00 7.80 3.30
C GLY A 313 27.26 6.63 3.96
N ALA A 314 27.74 5.42 3.75
CA ALA A 314 27.09 4.20 4.20
C ALA A 314 26.96 4.14 5.73
N GLY A 315 25.73 4.01 6.23
CA GLY A 315 25.49 3.59 7.62
C GLY A 315 24.42 4.33 8.42
N ALA A 316 23.74 5.35 7.91
CA ALA A 316 22.62 5.93 8.63
C ALA A 316 21.35 5.11 8.40
N ASP A 317 20.76 4.61 9.46
CA ASP A 317 19.43 4.01 9.43
C ASP A 317 18.39 5.13 9.42
N LEU A 318 17.85 5.42 8.24
CA LEU A 318 16.88 6.51 8.03
C LEU A 318 15.42 6.06 8.30
N THR A 319 15.19 4.88 8.84
CA THR A 319 13.84 4.36 9.10
C THR A 319 13.06 5.14 10.18
N GLY A 320 13.70 6.10 10.85
CA GLY A 320 13.09 6.97 11.85
C GLY A 320 13.18 8.47 11.50
N TRP A 321 13.69 8.82 10.32
CA TRP A 321 13.87 10.22 9.94
C TRP A 321 12.53 10.89 9.73
N ARG A 322 12.20 11.79 10.65
CA ARG A 322 11.22 12.85 10.40
C ARG A 322 11.94 13.97 9.69
N GLY A 323 11.33 14.55 8.68
CA GLY A 323 11.91 15.67 7.95
C GLY A 323 11.62 17.01 8.64
N PRO A 324 12.39 17.47 9.67
CA PRO A 324 12.14 18.76 10.31
C PRO A 324 12.16 19.92 9.33
N GLN A 325 12.93 19.81 8.25
CA GLN A 325 12.92 20.77 7.15
C GLN A 325 11.53 20.89 6.52
N TYR A 326 10.88 19.77 6.21
CA TYR A 326 9.56 19.80 5.59
C TYR A 326 8.47 20.37 6.49
N ASP A 327 8.43 19.95 7.74
CA ASP A 327 7.47 20.50 8.69
C ASP A 327 7.63 22.01 8.80
N TRP A 328 8.87 22.48 8.75
CA TRP A 328 9.20 23.89 8.75
C TRP A 328 8.78 24.58 7.45
N ASP A 329 9.11 24.01 6.29
CA ASP A 329 8.72 24.54 4.98
C ASP A 329 7.20 24.60 4.83
N THR A 330 6.48 23.55 5.26
CA THR A 330 5.01 23.56 5.28
C THR A 330 4.46 24.74 6.09
N GLN A 331 4.99 25.00 7.28
CA GLN A 331 4.58 26.12 8.11
C GLN A 331 4.90 27.46 7.44
N LEU A 332 6.06 27.59 6.80
CA LEU A 332 6.41 28.78 6.05
C LEU A 332 5.47 29.03 4.87
N ARG A 333 5.10 27.97 4.11
CA ARG A 333 4.13 28.06 2.99
C ARG A 333 2.74 28.45 3.48
N GLU A 334 2.30 27.91 4.62
CA GLU A 334 1.03 28.32 5.24
C GLU A 334 1.04 29.77 5.71
N MET A 335 2.16 30.24 6.26
CA MET A 335 2.35 31.65 6.64
C MET A 335 2.39 32.56 5.42
N GLU A 336 3.03 32.13 4.35
CA GLU A 336 3.18 32.87 3.09
C GLU A 336 1.84 33.09 2.37
N ARG A 337 0.98 32.06 2.32
CA ARG A 337 -0.27 32.07 1.56
C ARG A 337 -1.12 33.34 1.78
N PRO A 338 -1.46 33.77 3.01
CA PRO A 338 -2.24 34.99 3.23
C PRO A 338 -1.47 36.27 2.90
N LEU A 339 -0.14 36.26 2.89
CA LEU A 339 0.70 37.41 2.64
C LEU A 339 0.94 37.69 1.14
N ARG A 340 0.81 36.67 0.28
CA ARG A 340 1.14 36.79 -1.15
C ARG A 340 0.54 37.98 -1.91
N PRO A 341 -0.74 38.35 -1.73
CA PRO A 341 -1.27 39.54 -2.40
C PRO A 341 -0.49 40.83 -2.01
N SER A 342 -0.08 40.92 -0.75
CA SER A 342 0.68 42.07 -0.24
C SER A 342 2.16 41.98 -0.65
N ILE A 343 2.76 40.77 -0.67
CA ILE A 343 4.11 40.54 -1.21
C ILE A 343 4.20 41.06 -2.65
N ARG A 344 3.27 40.66 -3.49
CA ARG A 344 3.23 41.12 -4.89
C ARG A 344 3.01 42.61 -5.02
N ALA A 345 2.17 43.21 -4.15
CA ALA A 345 1.99 44.67 -4.12
C ALA A 345 3.26 45.41 -3.67
N ASN A 346 4.00 44.88 -2.72
CA ASN A 346 5.29 45.42 -2.25
C ASN A 346 6.33 45.32 -3.38
N ALA A 347 6.44 44.21 -4.08
CA ALA A 347 7.35 44.02 -5.22
C ALA A 347 7.13 45.06 -6.33
N VAL A 348 5.87 45.38 -6.64
CA VAL A 348 5.54 46.45 -7.62
C VAL A 348 5.89 47.84 -7.08
N SER A 349 5.68 48.08 -5.78
CA SER A 349 5.91 49.38 -5.16
C SER A 349 7.41 49.66 -4.99
N GLY A 350 8.22 48.66 -4.65
CA GLY A 350 9.66 48.77 -4.44
C GLY A 350 10.41 49.34 -5.65
N SER A 351 9.92 49.03 -6.86
CA SER A 351 10.47 49.56 -8.11
C SER A 351 10.24 51.09 -8.31
N SER A 352 9.48 51.75 -7.44
CA SER A 352 8.97 53.12 -7.63
C SER A 352 9.47 54.16 -6.62
N PHE A 353 10.18 53.80 -5.54
CA PHE A 353 10.50 54.73 -4.46
C PHE A 353 12.02 54.92 -4.22
N GLY A 354 12.48 56.14 -4.45
CA GLY A 354 13.82 56.58 -4.23
C GLY A 354 14.16 56.92 -2.79
N LEU A 355 15.31 56.86 -2.53
CA LEU A 355 16.35 56.90 -1.51
C LEU A 355 16.69 55.43 -1.17
N MET A 356 17.34 54.80 -2.12
CA MET A 356 17.98 53.49 -1.88
C MET A 356 18.96 53.64 -0.74
N ALA A 357 18.88 52.73 0.25
CA ALA A 357 19.97 52.59 1.20
C ALA A 357 21.27 52.31 0.42
N ALA A 358 22.40 52.75 0.92
CA ALA A 358 23.67 52.39 0.32
C ALA A 358 23.80 50.85 0.43
N ALA A 359 24.15 50.18 -0.69
CA ALA A 359 24.34 48.74 -0.65
C ALA A 359 25.42 48.38 0.40
N PRO A 360 25.21 47.32 1.18
CA PRO A 360 26.16 46.87 2.20
C PRO A 360 27.54 46.61 1.61
N GLN A 361 28.59 46.98 2.35
CA GLN A 361 29.98 46.81 1.91
C GLN A 361 30.68 45.76 2.77
N LEU A 362 31.72 45.14 2.23
CA LEU A 362 32.57 44.19 2.96
C LEU A 362 32.98 44.73 4.32
N GLY A 363 32.70 43.98 5.38
CA GLY A 363 32.99 44.33 6.76
C GLY A 363 31.91 45.18 7.49
N ASP A 364 30.86 45.59 6.78
CA ASP A 364 29.70 46.22 7.45
C ASP A 364 29.04 45.22 8.37
N VAL A 365 28.58 45.71 9.54
CA VAL A 365 27.89 44.90 10.54
C VAL A 365 26.46 45.43 10.68
N MET A 366 25.52 44.46 10.60
CA MET A 366 24.09 44.75 10.70
C MET A 366 23.41 43.81 11.67
N ASP A 367 22.29 44.27 12.24
CA ASP A 367 21.42 43.46 13.07
C ASP A 367 20.22 43.00 12.24
N PHE A 368 19.90 41.72 12.33
CA PHE A 368 18.76 41.07 11.67
C PHE A 368 17.84 40.49 12.74
N GLY A 369 16.54 40.61 12.56
CA GLY A 369 15.58 39.78 13.27
C GLY A 369 15.68 38.33 12.74
N PHE A 370 15.59 37.32 13.60
CA PHE A 370 15.49 35.95 13.13
C PHE A 370 14.05 35.67 12.73
N SER A 371 13.67 36.18 11.57
CA SER A 371 12.30 36.29 11.09
C SER A 371 11.66 34.92 10.94
N CYS A 372 10.34 34.78 11.11
CA CYS A 372 9.54 33.58 11.12
C CYS A 372 9.85 32.59 12.27
N VAL A 373 11.01 32.67 12.92
CA VAL A 373 11.43 31.77 13.99
C VAL A 373 10.94 32.29 15.35
N THR A 374 10.31 31.43 16.13
CA THR A 374 9.83 31.80 17.47
C THR A 374 10.46 30.89 18.53
N GLN A 375 10.83 31.49 19.66
CA GLN A 375 11.38 30.75 20.81
C GLN A 375 10.37 29.79 21.47
N THR A 376 9.08 29.88 21.12
CA THR A 376 8.07 28.93 21.56
C THR A 376 8.25 27.60 20.79
N GLN A 377 8.59 27.70 19.53
CA GLN A 377 8.79 26.55 18.65
C GLN A 377 10.25 26.06 18.71
N PHE A 378 11.18 26.99 18.70
CA PHE A 378 12.63 26.70 18.72
C PHE A 378 13.28 27.41 19.92
N PRO A 379 13.21 26.84 21.13
CA PRO A 379 13.57 27.55 22.37
C PRO A 379 15.04 27.91 22.49
N ASN A 380 15.91 27.29 21.72
CA ASN A 380 17.37 27.50 21.76
C ASN A 380 17.86 28.51 20.71
N THR A 381 16.98 29.03 19.85
CA THR A 381 17.37 29.94 18.77
C THR A 381 17.45 31.37 19.26
N PRO A 382 18.29 32.24 18.64
CA PRO A 382 18.29 33.70 18.93
C PRO A 382 17.02 34.34 18.41
N THR A 383 16.67 35.53 18.97
CA THR A 383 15.64 36.41 18.42
C THR A 383 16.22 37.36 17.38
N ASP A 384 17.48 37.73 17.55
CA ASP A 384 18.20 38.66 16.71
C ASP A 384 19.58 38.11 16.38
N ILE A 385 20.07 38.42 15.19
CA ILE A 385 21.35 37.97 14.67
C ILE A 385 22.16 39.19 14.28
N THR A 386 23.32 39.40 14.92
CA THR A 386 24.27 40.41 14.47
C THR A 386 25.24 39.79 13.49
N ALA A 387 25.27 40.22 12.25
CA ALA A 387 26.06 39.61 11.18
C ALA A 387 26.94 40.62 10.45
N GLU A 388 28.09 40.18 9.98
CA GLU A 388 29.09 40.93 9.22
C GLU A 388 29.05 40.55 7.75
N VAL A 389 29.16 41.51 6.86
CA VAL A 389 29.30 41.25 5.42
C VAL A 389 30.65 40.59 5.14
N VAL A 390 30.62 39.38 4.65
CA VAL A 390 31.82 38.55 4.37
C VAL A 390 32.12 38.38 2.90
N SER A 391 31.14 38.62 2.01
CA SER A 391 31.34 38.68 0.54
C SER A 391 30.26 39.54 -0.11
N VAL A 392 30.61 40.19 -1.21
CA VAL A 392 29.71 41.01 -2.04
C VAL A 392 29.98 40.72 -3.49
N SER A 393 28.95 40.31 -4.23
CA SER A 393 28.99 40.09 -5.67
C SER A 393 28.03 41.04 -6.40
N ASN A 394 27.81 40.84 -7.71
CA ASN A 394 26.87 41.71 -8.44
C ASN A 394 25.42 41.51 -7.97
N ASN A 395 25.03 40.28 -7.59
CA ASN A 395 23.67 39.92 -7.29
C ASN A 395 23.46 39.35 -5.87
N ALA A 396 24.53 39.18 -5.09
CA ALA A 396 24.42 38.68 -3.74
C ALA A 396 25.27 39.49 -2.74
N VAL A 397 24.76 39.57 -1.51
CA VAL A 397 25.52 40.00 -0.34
C VAL A 397 25.46 38.89 0.69
N ILE A 398 26.61 38.36 1.06
CA ILE A 398 26.71 37.28 2.05
C ILE A 398 27.05 37.86 3.42
N PHE A 399 26.24 37.55 4.40
CA PHE A 399 26.43 37.86 5.80
C PHE A 399 26.78 36.61 6.60
N GLU A 400 27.71 36.75 7.53
CA GLU A 400 28.03 35.72 8.52
C GLU A 400 27.68 36.20 9.91
N ASP A 401 26.89 35.41 10.64
CA ASP A 401 26.61 35.69 12.07
C ASP A 401 27.90 35.83 12.87
N THR A 402 28.05 36.91 13.60
CA THR A 402 29.26 37.20 14.40
C THR A 402 29.57 36.12 15.47
N LEU A 403 28.56 35.31 15.85
CA LEU A 403 28.74 34.16 16.74
C LEU A 403 29.30 32.94 15.99
N SER A 404 29.21 32.91 14.68
CA SER A 404 29.69 31.82 13.81
C SER A 404 30.95 32.20 13.03
N ARG A 405 31.63 33.28 13.40
CA ARG A 405 32.77 33.80 12.64
C ARG A 405 33.80 32.77 12.28
N GLY A 406 34.12 32.72 10.96
CA GLY A 406 35.08 31.80 10.39
C GLY A 406 34.51 30.43 10.07
N ALA A 407 33.19 30.32 9.94
CA ALA A 407 32.51 29.13 9.44
C ALA A 407 33.09 28.72 8.09
N PHE A 408 33.27 29.69 7.18
CA PHE A 408 33.99 29.52 5.92
C PHE A 408 35.13 30.54 5.80
N THR A 409 36.03 30.32 4.89
CA THR A 409 37.08 31.31 4.54
C THR A 409 36.51 32.37 3.59
N ALA A 410 37.17 33.54 3.50
CA ALA A 410 36.72 34.59 2.57
C ALA A 410 36.63 34.08 1.12
N ALA A 411 37.58 33.23 0.70
CA ALA A 411 37.57 32.64 -0.65
C ALA A 411 36.36 31.70 -0.85
N GLU A 412 35.98 30.90 0.13
CA GLU A 412 34.79 30.03 0.07
C GLU A 412 33.50 30.85 -0.03
N TYR A 413 33.37 31.95 0.72
CA TYR A 413 32.25 32.88 0.58
C TYR A 413 32.23 33.58 -0.80
N ASP A 414 33.40 33.99 -1.32
CA ASP A 414 33.51 34.56 -2.67
C ASP A 414 33.10 33.55 -3.74
N ASP A 415 33.46 32.28 -3.59
CA ASP A 415 33.09 31.19 -4.51
C ASP A 415 31.56 30.97 -4.47
N ILE A 416 30.93 30.97 -3.31
CA ILE A 416 29.46 30.90 -3.17
C ILE A 416 28.77 32.08 -3.86
N ALA A 417 29.25 33.32 -3.62
CA ALA A 417 28.70 34.52 -4.25
C ALA A 417 28.85 34.51 -5.77
N LEU A 418 30.00 34.07 -6.28
CA LEU A 418 30.27 33.95 -7.72
C LEU A 418 29.43 32.83 -8.36
N ASN A 419 29.20 31.71 -7.66
CA ASN A 419 28.31 30.64 -8.15
C ASN A 419 26.87 31.12 -8.23
N PHE A 420 26.43 31.90 -7.25
CA PHE A 420 25.11 32.57 -7.31
C PHE A 420 24.99 33.46 -8.54
N ASP A 421 26.00 34.32 -8.81
CA ASP A 421 26.00 35.23 -9.94
C ASP A 421 26.05 34.55 -11.30
N ASN A 422 26.85 33.49 -11.41
CA ASN A 422 27.19 32.89 -12.72
C ASN A 422 26.29 31.72 -13.11
N VAL A 423 25.68 31.06 -12.14
CA VAL A 423 24.93 29.81 -12.35
C VAL A 423 23.49 29.93 -11.85
N ILE A 424 23.29 30.25 -10.55
CA ILE A 424 21.98 30.11 -9.91
C ILE A 424 21.02 31.19 -10.41
N ILE A 425 21.37 32.48 -10.23
CA ILE A 425 20.40 33.57 -10.51
C ILE A 425 19.93 33.60 -11.96
N GLY A 426 20.84 33.33 -12.91
CA GLY A 426 20.52 33.34 -14.34
C GLY A 426 19.54 32.21 -14.70
N THR A 427 19.78 31.03 -14.15
CA THR A 427 18.94 29.85 -14.40
C THR A 427 17.58 29.96 -13.71
N ASP A 428 17.56 30.26 -12.44
CA ASP A 428 16.29 30.36 -11.68
C ASP A 428 15.41 31.50 -12.19
N THR A 429 16.00 32.65 -12.52
CA THR A 429 15.21 33.74 -13.11
C THR A 429 14.68 33.42 -14.50
N LEU A 430 15.38 32.57 -15.28
CA LEU A 430 14.87 32.11 -16.55
C LEU A 430 13.65 31.17 -16.35
N TYR A 431 13.74 30.20 -15.45
CA TYR A 431 12.70 29.21 -15.26
C TYR A 431 11.52 29.74 -14.44
N PHE A 432 11.77 30.51 -13.39
CA PHE A 432 10.73 30.85 -12.42
C PHE A 432 10.31 32.32 -12.44
N GLY A 433 11.12 33.22 -12.92
CA GLY A 433 10.87 34.65 -12.93
C GLY A 433 11.90 35.44 -12.11
N ALA A 434 11.94 36.76 -12.26
CA ALA A 434 12.88 37.60 -11.55
C ALA A 434 12.22 38.24 -10.32
N PRO A 435 12.83 38.16 -9.12
CA PRO A 435 12.33 38.88 -7.95
C PRO A 435 12.57 40.37 -8.10
N SER A 436 11.76 41.14 -7.40
CA SER A 436 11.84 42.60 -7.35
C SER A 436 12.26 43.09 -5.96
N ASP A 437 12.92 44.22 -5.88
CA ASP A 437 13.22 44.90 -4.62
C ASP A 437 11.94 45.16 -3.81
N VAL A 438 12.07 45.17 -2.51
CA VAL A 438 10.99 45.45 -1.57
C VAL A 438 11.09 46.89 -1.04
N PRO A 439 10.01 47.47 -0.49
CA PRO A 439 10.08 48.77 0.15
C PRO A 439 11.07 48.74 1.33
N GLY A 440 12.05 49.66 1.31
CA GLY A 440 13.06 49.71 2.37
C GLY A 440 14.23 48.74 2.18
N ASP A 441 14.33 48.03 1.04
CA ASP A 441 15.31 47.00 0.78
C ASP A 441 16.70 47.40 1.22
N ILE A 442 17.30 46.61 2.11
CA ILE A 442 18.61 46.88 2.69
C ILE A 442 19.76 46.59 1.71
N ALA A 443 19.51 45.77 0.68
CA ALA A 443 20.46 45.41 -0.36
C ALA A 443 19.80 45.53 -1.75
N PRO A 444 19.48 46.74 -2.22
CA PRO A 444 18.78 46.95 -3.47
C PRO A 444 19.51 46.29 -4.68
N GLY A 445 18.79 45.55 -5.50
CA GLY A 445 19.33 44.85 -6.63
C GLY A 445 20.08 43.56 -6.29
N GLN A 446 20.29 43.24 -5.03
CA GLN A 446 20.99 42.05 -4.56
C GLN A 446 20.10 41.18 -3.70
N VAL A 447 20.48 39.93 -3.50
CA VAL A 447 19.88 38.98 -2.57
C VAL A 447 20.80 38.85 -1.36
N VAL A 448 20.25 38.87 -0.18
CA VAL A 448 20.98 38.67 1.08
C VAL A 448 20.99 37.19 1.43
N ILE A 449 22.16 36.62 1.60
CA ILE A 449 22.37 35.24 2.05
C ILE A 449 22.98 35.31 3.45
N LEU A 450 22.23 34.89 4.47
CA LEU A 450 22.66 34.98 5.86
C LEU A 450 22.99 33.60 6.45
N TYR A 451 24.26 33.40 6.75
CA TYR A 451 24.74 32.22 7.47
C TYR A 451 24.69 32.43 8.97
N SER A 452 23.99 31.57 9.69
CA SER A 452 23.88 31.67 11.16
C SER A 452 23.79 30.30 11.83
N GLN A 453 24.50 30.18 12.96
CA GLN A 453 24.30 29.04 13.88
C GLN A 453 22.88 28.95 14.42
N GLY A 454 22.11 30.03 14.37
CA GLY A 454 20.69 29.99 14.72
C GLY A 454 19.91 28.97 13.90
N VAL A 455 20.25 28.78 12.63
CA VAL A 455 19.64 27.75 11.76
C VAL A 455 19.99 26.33 12.24
N ASN A 456 21.24 26.08 12.63
CA ASN A 456 21.64 24.81 13.23
C ASN A 456 20.80 24.49 14.49
N GLN A 457 20.52 25.51 15.30
CA GLN A 457 19.79 25.39 16.57
C GLN A 457 18.27 25.15 16.38
N MET A 458 17.74 25.30 15.16
CA MET A 458 16.37 24.92 14.81
C MET A 458 16.21 23.41 14.67
N THR A 459 17.29 22.69 14.45
CA THR A 459 17.27 21.22 14.42
C THR A 459 17.15 20.69 15.85
N GLU A 460 16.05 19.98 16.13
CA GLU A 460 15.83 19.40 17.47
C GLU A 460 16.70 18.18 17.72
N ASP A 461 16.85 17.33 16.73
CA ASP A 461 17.67 16.11 16.76
C ASP A 461 18.11 15.76 15.34
N TYR A 462 19.40 15.89 15.06
CA TYR A 462 19.99 15.61 13.74
C TYR A 462 19.71 14.18 13.26
N THR A 463 19.53 13.22 14.16
CA THR A 463 19.21 11.83 13.79
C THR A 463 17.85 11.69 13.09
N ASN A 464 16.99 12.70 13.23
CA ASN A 464 15.68 12.79 12.58
C ASN A 464 15.70 13.72 11.35
N GLY A 465 16.88 14.19 10.89
CA GLY A 465 17.05 15.19 9.84
C GLY A 465 17.43 16.57 10.40
N PHE A 466 17.75 17.49 9.52
CA PHE A 466 18.19 18.83 9.90
C PHE A 466 17.60 19.91 8.98
N ILE A 467 17.56 21.14 9.44
CA ILE A 467 17.17 22.31 8.66
C ILE A 467 18.45 22.90 8.03
N ALA A 468 18.52 22.84 6.69
CA ALA A 468 19.67 23.35 5.93
C ALA A 468 19.59 24.85 5.70
N GLY A 469 18.40 25.36 5.48
CA GLY A 469 18.10 26.74 5.24
C GLY A 469 16.61 27.00 5.16
N PHE A 470 16.22 28.26 5.00
CA PHE A 470 14.82 28.63 4.76
C PHE A 470 14.69 30.05 4.24
N PHE A 471 13.63 30.29 3.47
CA PHE A 471 13.14 31.59 3.09
C PHE A 471 11.99 32.01 3.99
N CYS A 472 12.05 33.25 4.57
CA CYS A 472 10.96 33.80 5.38
C CYS A 472 10.18 34.88 4.62
N PRO A 473 8.87 34.70 4.37
CA PRO A 473 8.07 35.67 3.61
C PRO A 473 7.89 37.00 4.32
N LEU A 474 8.09 37.10 5.64
CA LEU A 474 8.02 38.35 6.37
C LEU A 474 9.13 39.35 5.98
N ASP A 475 10.29 38.84 5.54
CA ASP A 475 11.42 39.67 5.12
C ASP A 475 11.11 40.49 3.88
N LEU A 476 10.06 40.19 3.16
CA LEU A 476 9.61 40.90 1.97
C LEU A 476 8.77 42.17 2.32
N GLY A 477 9.20 42.96 3.31
CA GLY A 477 8.60 44.26 3.65
C GLY A 477 7.42 44.18 4.63
N PHE A 478 7.44 43.21 5.55
CA PHE A 478 6.41 43.08 6.60
C PHE A 478 6.97 43.37 8.01
N SER A 479 6.08 43.76 8.90
CA SER A 479 6.45 43.99 10.31
C SER A 479 6.99 42.69 10.94
N GLY A 480 8.19 42.77 11.48
CA GLY A 480 8.94 41.66 12.05
C GLY A 480 9.85 40.90 11.04
N GLY A 481 9.93 41.40 9.81
CA GLY A 481 10.93 41.01 8.82
C GLY A 481 12.06 42.03 8.68
N ASN A 482 13.00 41.75 7.78
CA ASN A 482 14.26 42.50 7.61
C ASN A 482 14.26 43.43 6.40
N ASP A 483 13.14 43.62 5.73
CA ASP A 483 13.04 44.42 4.51
C ASP A 483 14.12 44.09 3.47
N ALA A 484 14.23 42.79 3.11
CA ALA A 484 15.22 42.27 2.17
C ALA A 484 14.71 41.08 1.39
N LYS A 485 15.25 40.90 0.21
CA LYS A 485 15.20 39.62 -0.52
C LYS A 485 16.27 38.71 0.10
N MET A 486 15.90 37.87 1.05
CA MET A 486 16.87 37.10 1.81
C MET A 486 16.41 35.71 2.18
N PHE A 487 17.39 34.87 2.51
CA PHE A 487 17.18 33.57 3.13
C PHE A 487 18.33 33.25 4.08
N TYR A 488 18.08 32.27 4.95
CA TYR A 488 18.94 31.88 6.06
C TYR A 488 19.52 30.50 5.80
N LEU A 489 20.81 30.31 6.11
CA LEU A 489 21.52 29.05 5.92
C LEU A 489 22.25 28.64 7.20
N LEU A 490 22.38 27.35 7.43
CA LEU A 490 23.15 26.79 8.51
C LEU A 490 24.66 27.00 8.30
N VAL A 491 25.45 26.89 9.38
CA VAL A 491 26.90 26.89 9.34
C VAL A 491 27.48 25.50 9.60
N PRO A 492 28.76 25.23 9.22
CA PRO A 492 29.42 24.00 9.61
C PRO A 492 29.45 23.79 11.12
N ASP A 493 29.18 22.54 11.53
CA ASP A 493 29.23 22.09 12.93
C ASP A 493 30.06 20.81 13.06
N PRO A 494 31.39 20.89 12.85
CA PRO A 494 32.26 19.71 12.85
C PRO A 494 32.45 19.08 14.25
N THR A 495 32.00 19.78 15.30
CA THR A 495 32.12 19.33 16.68
C THR A 495 30.81 18.80 17.24
N GLY A 496 29.69 19.03 16.57
CA GLY A 496 28.35 18.68 17.03
C GLY A 496 27.83 19.55 18.17
N ASP A 497 28.45 20.72 18.41
CA ASP A 497 28.08 21.60 19.54
C ASP A 497 26.91 22.53 19.19
N LEU A 498 26.62 22.75 17.90
CA LEU A 498 25.61 23.69 17.41
C LEU A 498 24.29 22.99 17.07
N THR A 499 24.37 21.79 16.53
CA THR A 499 23.23 21.03 16.02
C THR A 499 22.94 19.87 16.94
N PRO A 500 21.88 19.87 17.73
CA PRO A 500 21.53 18.77 18.61
C PRO A 500 21.47 17.42 17.85
N GLY A 501 22.02 16.38 18.44
CA GLY A 501 22.04 15.03 17.84
C GLY A 501 23.08 14.82 16.73
N ASN A 502 23.91 15.82 16.37
CA ASN A 502 24.99 15.67 15.40
C ASN A 502 26.24 14.98 16.01
N ASP A 503 26.05 13.93 16.80
CA ASP A 503 27.11 13.18 17.50
C ASP A 503 28.11 12.53 16.56
N ALA A 504 27.71 12.24 15.31
CA ALA A 504 28.57 11.70 14.28
C ALA A 504 29.41 12.77 13.56
N ASN A 505 29.24 14.05 13.90
CA ASN A 505 29.94 15.21 13.35
C ASN A 505 29.86 15.27 11.80
N LEU A 506 28.67 15.02 11.28
CA LEU A 506 28.46 14.92 9.83
C LEU A 506 28.36 16.29 9.15
N LEU A 507 28.04 17.36 9.89
CA LEU A 507 28.01 18.72 9.38
C LEU A 507 29.42 19.33 9.32
N THR A 508 30.36 18.61 8.71
CA THR A 508 31.70 19.13 8.41
C THR A 508 31.61 20.27 7.41
N LYS A 509 32.63 21.13 7.38
CA LYS A 509 32.69 22.20 6.40
C LYS A 509 32.55 21.70 4.95
N THR A 510 33.20 20.60 4.62
CA THR A 510 33.10 19.99 3.28
C THR A 510 31.68 19.54 2.94
N ASN A 511 30.97 18.93 3.89
CA ASN A 511 29.61 18.49 3.69
C ASN A 511 28.62 19.67 3.57
N VAL A 512 28.80 20.68 4.40
CA VAL A 512 27.96 21.89 4.34
C VAL A 512 28.18 22.66 3.03
N LEU A 513 29.43 22.83 2.57
CA LEU A 513 29.71 23.42 1.25
C LEU A 513 29.07 22.65 0.11
N ARG A 514 29.00 21.33 0.21
CA ARG A 514 28.36 20.49 -0.81
C ARG A 514 26.86 20.75 -0.95
N ILE A 515 26.17 20.98 0.15
CA ILE A 515 24.71 21.24 0.15
C ILE A 515 24.36 22.73 0.00
N THR A 516 25.31 23.63 0.23
CA THR A 516 25.07 25.08 0.25
C THR A 516 24.44 25.60 -1.03
N ASP A 517 25.07 25.36 -2.18
CA ASP A 517 24.61 25.94 -3.46
C ASP A 517 23.26 25.34 -3.90
N ASN A 518 23.01 24.06 -3.61
CA ASN A 518 21.74 23.42 -3.83
C ASN A 518 20.65 24.06 -2.95
N THR A 519 20.92 24.26 -1.65
CA THR A 519 20.00 24.94 -0.76
C THR A 519 19.76 26.41 -1.18
N VAL A 520 20.80 27.11 -1.66
CA VAL A 520 20.68 28.49 -2.17
C VAL A 520 19.72 28.54 -3.37
N ALA A 521 19.83 27.63 -4.35
CA ALA A 521 18.93 27.57 -5.48
C ALA A 521 17.49 27.24 -5.03
N HIS A 522 17.33 26.31 -4.12
CA HIS A 522 16.05 25.93 -3.52
C HIS A 522 15.35 27.10 -2.86
N GLU A 523 16.02 27.79 -1.93
CA GLU A 523 15.44 28.94 -1.19
C GLU A 523 15.24 30.17 -2.09
N PHE A 524 16.10 30.36 -3.08
CA PHE A 524 15.93 31.42 -4.06
C PHE A 524 14.69 31.20 -4.93
N GLN A 525 14.39 29.97 -5.29
CA GLN A 525 13.15 29.63 -5.99
C GLN A 525 11.91 29.98 -5.14
N HIS A 526 11.90 29.64 -3.85
CA HIS A 526 10.82 30.03 -2.96
C HIS A 526 10.63 31.56 -2.88
N LEU A 527 11.71 32.31 -2.79
CA LEU A 527 11.68 33.77 -2.80
C LEU A 527 11.05 34.31 -4.10
N ILE A 528 11.45 33.77 -5.25
CA ILE A 528 10.88 34.11 -6.56
C ILE A 528 9.38 33.78 -6.57
N ASN A 529 9.02 32.56 -6.17
CA ASN A 529 7.65 32.07 -6.20
C ASN A 529 6.74 32.93 -5.31
N ALA A 530 7.20 33.37 -4.14
CA ALA A 530 6.45 34.27 -3.26
C ALA A 530 6.09 35.59 -3.94
N GLN A 531 6.98 36.14 -4.75
CA GLN A 531 6.77 37.44 -5.43
C GLN A 531 6.05 37.32 -6.77
N VAL A 532 6.37 36.29 -7.55
CA VAL A 532 5.91 36.12 -8.94
C VAL A 532 4.73 35.14 -9.02
N GLY A 533 4.70 34.11 -8.18
CA GLY A 533 3.74 33.02 -8.24
C GLY A 533 2.31 33.47 -7.98
N THR A 534 1.35 32.83 -8.66
CA THR A 534 -0.08 33.10 -8.53
C THR A 534 -0.83 31.81 -8.20
N GLY A 535 -1.95 31.92 -7.53
CA GLY A 535 -2.98 30.89 -7.37
C GLY A 535 -2.45 29.51 -6.98
N ALA A 536 -2.36 28.64 -7.94
CA ALA A 536 -2.03 27.23 -7.76
C ALA A 536 -0.58 26.97 -7.30
N ALA A 537 0.37 27.83 -7.65
CA ALA A 537 1.76 27.73 -7.17
C ALA A 537 1.91 27.92 -5.65
N GLU A 538 0.81 28.15 -4.97
CA GLU A 538 0.74 28.29 -3.52
C GLU A 538 0.60 26.97 -2.76
N GLU A 539 0.20 25.88 -3.46
CA GLU A 539 0.11 24.57 -2.82
C GLU A 539 1.50 24.00 -2.55
N VAL A 540 1.68 23.39 -1.37
CA VAL A 540 3.00 22.96 -0.88
C VAL A 540 3.67 22.00 -1.86
N TRP A 541 2.95 21.01 -2.38
CA TRP A 541 3.53 19.99 -3.26
C TRP A 541 4.15 20.58 -4.54
N ILE A 542 3.48 21.59 -5.14
CA ILE A 542 3.99 22.20 -6.37
C ILE A 542 5.10 23.21 -6.04
N ASN A 543 4.98 23.92 -4.92
CA ASN A 543 6.01 24.86 -4.47
C ASN A 543 7.32 24.14 -4.16
N GLU A 544 7.27 23.10 -3.35
CA GLU A 544 8.44 22.25 -3.06
C GLU A 544 8.97 21.55 -4.32
N GLY A 545 8.08 21.02 -5.15
CA GLY A 545 8.48 20.38 -6.41
C GLY A 545 9.21 21.34 -7.34
N LEU A 546 8.81 22.61 -7.41
CA LEU A 546 9.50 23.64 -8.20
C LEU A 546 10.87 23.99 -7.62
N SER A 547 11.04 23.97 -6.30
CA SER A 547 12.34 24.21 -5.67
C SER A 547 13.32 23.06 -5.93
N HIS A 548 12.83 21.82 -5.90
CA HIS A 548 13.63 20.67 -6.31
C HIS A 548 13.93 20.65 -7.81
N LEU A 549 13.04 21.19 -8.63
CA LEU A 549 13.32 21.42 -10.05
C LEU A 549 14.37 22.50 -10.24
N ALA A 550 14.42 23.55 -9.41
CA ALA A 550 15.46 24.57 -9.43
C ALA A 550 16.85 23.96 -9.19
N GLU A 551 16.97 23.08 -8.19
CA GLU A 551 18.19 22.33 -7.94
C GLU A 551 18.69 21.60 -9.20
N GLU A 552 17.79 20.93 -9.89
CA GLU A 552 18.09 20.18 -11.12
C GLU A 552 18.54 21.08 -12.26
N VAL A 553 17.74 22.10 -12.61
CA VAL A 553 18.04 22.94 -13.78
C VAL A 553 19.29 23.78 -13.55
N VAL A 554 19.57 24.16 -12.32
CA VAL A 554 20.87 24.78 -11.94
C VAL A 554 22.00 23.77 -12.05
N GLY A 555 21.75 22.49 -11.68
CA GLY A 555 22.74 21.42 -11.87
C GLY A 555 23.14 21.23 -13.33
N HIS A 556 22.19 21.31 -14.28
CA HIS A 556 22.50 21.32 -15.72
C HIS A 556 23.40 22.50 -16.11
N ALA A 557 23.07 23.71 -15.64
CA ALA A 557 23.89 24.89 -15.91
C ALA A 557 25.29 24.79 -15.28
N ALA A 558 25.39 24.29 -14.05
CA ALA A 558 26.66 24.04 -13.37
C ALA A 558 27.53 23.04 -14.12
N GLY A 559 26.95 21.93 -14.60
CA GLY A 559 27.66 20.95 -15.42
C GLY A 559 28.22 21.56 -16.71
N GLN A 560 27.47 22.44 -17.36
CA GLN A 560 27.95 23.14 -18.55
C GLN A 560 29.10 24.12 -18.24
N VAL A 561 29.07 24.82 -17.11
CA VAL A 561 30.17 25.70 -16.66
C VAL A 561 31.43 24.88 -16.40
N GLU A 562 31.33 23.68 -15.89
CA GLU A 562 32.42 22.72 -15.71
C GLU A 562 32.87 22.07 -17.04
N GLY A 563 32.24 22.43 -18.16
CA GLY A 563 32.58 21.89 -19.48
C GLY A 563 32.02 20.49 -19.77
N LEU A 564 31.07 20.03 -18.99
CA LEU A 564 30.41 18.74 -19.14
C LEU A 564 29.30 18.87 -20.19
N THR A 565 29.58 18.56 -21.43
CA THR A 565 28.64 18.76 -22.55
C THR A 565 27.40 17.86 -22.46
N ASP A 566 27.52 16.72 -21.78
CA ASP A 566 26.40 15.77 -21.60
C ASP A 566 25.34 16.32 -20.65
N PHE A 567 25.68 17.28 -19.79
CA PHE A 567 24.72 17.97 -18.92
C PHE A 567 23.95 19.10 -19.65
N ALA A 568 24.04 19.21 -20.96
CA ALA A 568 23.22 20.18 -21.69
C ALA A 568 21.74 19.75 -21.68
N PRO A 569 20.80 20.72 -21.55
CA PRO A 569 19.38 20.43 -21.64
C PRO A 569 19.02 19.63 -22.91
N GLY A 570 18.24 18.58 -22.76
CA GLY A 570 17.82 17.69 -23.85
C GLY A 570 18.74 16.49 -24.06
N ASN A 571 19.81 16.36 -23.31
CA ASN A 571 20.55 15.11 -23.23
C ASN A 571 19.98 14.25 -22.09
N GLU A 572 19.82 12.98 -22.38
CA GLU A 572 19.37 12.01 -21.40
C GLU A 572 20.56 11.54 -20.55
N LEU A 573 20.52 11.85 -19.26
CA LEU A 573 21.60 11.53 -18.32
C LEU A 573 21.43 10.14 -17.71
N GLY A 574 22.52 9.38 -17.67
CA GLY A 574 22.59 8.08 -17.00
C GLY A 574 23.83 7.95 -16.13
N ALA A 575 24.03 6.76 -15.57
CA ALA A 575 25.15 6.49 -14.68
C ALA A 575 26.52 6.75 -15.32
N SER A 576 26.68 6.45 -16.62
CA SER A 576 27.92 6.72 -17.34
C SER A 576 28.28 8.20 -17.40
N ASP A 577 27.26 9.07 -17.55
CA ASP A 577 27.45 10.51 -17.64
C ASP A 577 27.84 11.10 -16.28
N PHE A 578 27.21 10.58 -15.22
CA PHE A 578 27.48 10.96 -13.83
C PHE A 578 28.87 10.53 -13.35
N LEU A 579 29.38 9.43 -13.88
CA LEU A 579 30.69 8.84 -13.48
C LEU A 579 31.81 9.14 -14.44
N GLN A 580 31.60 9.92 -15.51
CA GLN A 580 32.59 10.17 -16.55
C GLN A 580 33.85 10.88 -16.04
N SER A 581 33.74 11.65 -14.95
CA SER A 581 34.86 12.38 -14.35
C SER A 581 34.61 12.73 -12.89
N ALA A 582 35.64 13.13 -12.16
CA ALA A 582 35.47 13.63 -10.79
C ALA A 582 34.62 14.92 -10.75
N ALA A 583 34.73 15.78 -11.78
CA ALA A 583 33.91 16.99 -11.88
C ALA A 583 32.44 16.63 -12.10
N ALA A 584 32.12 15.65 -12.95
CA ALA A 584 30.76 15.20 -13.15
C ALA A 584 30.19 14.63 -11.84
N LEU A 585 30.93 13.78 -11.14
CA LEU A 585 30.49 13.23 -9.86
C LEU A 585 30.28 14.31 -8.78
N GLU A 586 31.10 15.36 -8.78
CA GLU A 586 30.90 16.51 -7.87
C GLU A 586 29.63 17.28 -8.21
N VAL A 587 29.35 17.55 -9.47
CA VAL A 587 28.09 18.15 -9.92
C VAL A 587 26.90 17.29 -9.50
N VAL A 588 26.98 15.97 -9.66
CA VAL A 588 25.91 15.05 -9.23
C VAL A 588 25.69 15.09 -7.73
N ASN A 589 26.76 14.99 -6.96
CA ASN A 589 26.68 15.01 -5.49
C ASN A 589 26.12 16.34 -4.94
N LYS A 590 26.34 17.40 -5.66
CA LYS A 590 25.93 18.75 -5.26
C LYS A 590 24.49 19.08 -5.64
N TRP A 591 24.03 18.66 -6.82
CA TRP A 591 22.79 19.16 -7.42
C TRP A 591 21.70 18.11 -7.62
N TYR A 592 22.07 16.86 -7.82
CA TYR A 592 21.11 15.82 -8.19
C TYR A 592 20.85 14.78 -7.09
N LEU A 593 21.88 14.50 -6.28
CA LEU A 593 21.83 13.39 -5.34
C LEU A 593 20.63 13.48 -4.38
N GLY A 594 20.29 14.67 -3.90
CA GLY A 594 19.15 14.90 -3.03
C GLY A 594 17.82 14.43 -3.65
N ASN A 595 17.55 14.84 -4.88
CA ASN A 595 16.34 14.49 -5.61
C ASN A 595 16.24 12.98 -5.90
N TRP A 596 17.37 12.35 -6.28
CA TRP A 596 17.43 10.91 -6.52
C TRP A 596 17.20 10.10 -5.23
N VAL A 597 17.79 10.51 -4.12
CA VAL A 597 17.56 9.87 -2.82
C VAL A 597 16.09 9.98 -2.42
N ASN A 598 15.51 11.15 -2.55
CA ASN A 598 14.09 11.40 -2.24
C ASN A 598 13.15 10.54 -3.11
N LEU A 599 13.43 10.45 -4.42
CA LEU A 599 12.66 9.58 -5.31
C LEU A 599 12.81 8.10 -4.93
N GLY A 600 14.01 7.67 -4.54
CA GLY A 600 14.24 6.31 -4.07
C GLY A 600 13.38 5.93 -2.87
N PHE A 601 13.22 6.84 -1.92
CA PHE A 601 12.30 6.64 -0.78
C PHE A 601 10.84 6.50 -1.22
N TYR A 602 10.40 7.28 -2.21
CA TYR A 602 9.06 7.12 -2.77
C TYR A 602 8.89 5.76 -3.46
N LEU A 603 9.83 5.36 -4.31
CA LEU A 603 9.78 4.11 -5.07
C LEU A 603 9.81 2.86 -4.19
N ASP A 604 10.43 2.93 -3.00
CA ASP A 604 10.47 1.82 -2.04
C ASP A 604 9.08 1.55 -1.40
N ALA A 605 8.24 2.58 -1.26
CA ALA A 605 6.92 2.45 -0.66
C ALA A 605 5.87 3.41 -1.27
N PRO A 606 5.56 3.26 -2.56
CA PRO A 606 4.71 4.22 -3.30
C PRO A 606 3.23 4.16 -2.90
N GLY A 607 2.81 3.14 -2.14
CA GLY A 607 1.44 2.98 -1.64
C GLY A 607 1.21 3.55 -0.25
N ASP A 608 2.28 3.94 0.44
CA ASP A 608 2.19 4.56 1.76
C ASP A 608 1.65 6.00 1.65
N THR A 609 1.69 6.73 2.75
CA THR A 609 1.16 8.08 2.93
C THR A 609 1.89 9.16 2.12
N ALA A 610 2.96 8.82 1.40
CA ALA A 610 3.71 9.71 0.54
C ALA A 610 2.92 10.10 -0.71
N ALA A 611 2.11 11.13 -0.59
CA ALA A 611 1.25 11.58 -1.66
C ALA A 611 1.93 12.59 -2.59
N LEU A 612 1.58 12.51 -3.87
CA LEU A 612 1.89 13.56 -4.84
C LEU A 612 1.22 14.88 -4.44
N LEU A 613 0.02 14.82 -3.86
CA LEU A 613 -0.72 15.95 -3.33
C LEU A 613 -0.57 15.98 -1.82
N ASN A 614 0.22 16.85 -1.34
CA ASN A 614 0.51 17.14 0.05
C ASN A 614 -0.49 16.57 1.06
N ALA A 615 -0.14 15.48 1.69
CA ALA A 615 -0.90 14.91 2.76
C ALA A 615 -0.34 15.39 4.09
N GLU A 616 -1.22 15.72 5.02
CA GLU A 616 -0.83 15.70 6.42
C GLU A 616 -0.32 14.29 6.72
N ASP A 617 0.96 14.19 7.07
CA ASP A 617 1.55 12.92 7.45
C ASP A 617 1.18 12.57 8.90
N PRO A 618 0.22 11.68 9.15
CA PRO A 618 -0.13 11.29 10.51
C PRO A 618 0.97 10.46 11.19
N LEU A 619 1.98 10.00 10.46
CA LEU A 619 3.05 9.13 10.95
C LEU A 619 4.44 9.77 10.95
N GLY A 620 4.63 10.97 10.37
CA GLY A 620 5.86 11.76 10.43
C GLY A 620 7.06 11.20 9.66
N MET A 621 6.87 10.33 8.66
CA MET A 621 7.97 9.70 7.93
C MET A 621 8.14 10.13 6.45
N GLU A 622 7.38 11.14 5.96
CA GLU A 622 7.03 11.14 4.54
C GLU A 622 7.54 12.28 3.70
N THR A 623 8.26 13.17 4.32
CA THR A 623 8.82 14.37 3.71
C THR A 623 9.65 14.10 2.47
N PHE A 624 10.60 13.18 2.56
CA PHE A 624 11.50 12.87 1.45
C PHE A 624 10.78 12.19 0.29
N ARG A 625 9.85 11.29 0.58
CA ARG A 625 9.02 10.60 -0.43
C ARG A 625 8.20 11.59 -1.24
N MET A 626 7.57 12.55 -0.58
CA MET A 626 6.80 13.60 -1.25
C MET A 626 7.66 14.46 -2.15
N ARG A 627 8.82 14.91 -1.67
CA ARG A 627 9.77 15.73 -2.44
C ARG A 627 10.22 14.99 -3.69
N GLY A 628 10.59 13.71 -3.56
CA GLY A 628 10.97 12.87 -4.70
C GLY A 628 9.83 12.66 -5.70
N ALA A 629 8.61 12.41 -5.23
CA ALA A 629 7.43 12.29 -6.07
C ALA A 629 7.10 13.61 -6.78
N ASN A 630 7.12 14.72 -6.06
CA ASN A 630 6.80 16.04 -6.58
C ASN A 630 7.80 16.49 -7.66
N TRP A 631 9.10 16.35 -7.40
CA TRP A 631 10.14 16.62 -8.38
C TRP A 631 9.97 15.75 -9.63
N SER A 632 9.88 14.43 -9.45
CA SER A 632 9.78 13.47 -10.56
C SER A 632 8.53 13.69 -11.40
N PHE A 633 7.41 14.05 -10.78
CA PHE A 633 6.17 14.35 -11.51
C PHE A 633 6.27 15.64 -12.33
N LEU A 634 6.87 16.70 -11.78
CA LEU A 634 7.14 17.94 -12.52
C LEU A 634 8.08 17.67 -13.69
N ARG A 635 9.18 16.95 -13.46
CA ARG A 635 10.12 16.58 -14.52
C ARG A 635 9.44 15.77 -15.62
N TYR A 636 8.62 14.79 -15.25
CA TYR A 636 7.82 14.00 -16.19
C TYR A 636 6.93 14.88 -17.07
N MET A 637 6.26 15.88 -16.49
CA MET A 637 5.42 16.80 -17.29
C MET A 637 6.25 17.63 -18.25
N LEU A 638 7.42 18.11 -17.83
CA LEU A 638 8.32 18.89 -18.70
C LEU A 638 8.90 18.01 -19.81
N ASP A 639 9.31 16.79 -19.53
CA ASP A 639 9.80 15.83 -20.51
C ASP A 639 8.73 15.50 -21.57
N ARG A 640 7.50 15.37 -21.13
CA ARG A 640 6.39 15.00 -22.02
C ARG A 640 5.94 16.13 -22.94
N PHE A 641 5.93 17.38 -22.46
CA PHE A 641 5.31 18.50 -23.16
C PHE A 641 6.31 19.60 -23.54
N GLY A 642 7.46 19.63 -22.93
CA GLY A 642 8.48 20.64 -23.14
C GLY A 642 9.43 20.31 -24.30
N ASP A 643 9.97 21.35 -24.90
CA ASP A 643 11.21 21.28 -25.66
C ASP A 643 12.32 21.74 -24.70
N PRO A 644 13.40 20.99 -24.54
CA PRO A 644 14.44 21.33 -23.58
C PRO A 644 15.00 22.76 -23.68
N ALA A 645 14.96 23.35 -24.87
CA ALA A 645 15.37 24.74 -25.07
C ALA A 645 14.35 25.78 -24.56
N THR A 646 13.09 25.36 -24.35
CA THR A 646 11.98 26.25 -24.04
C THR A 646 11.07 25.77 -22.91
N GLU A 647 11.39 24.68 -22.25
CA GLU A 647 10.56 24.11 -21.18
C GLU A 647 10.34 25.07 -20.01
N TRP A 648 11.26 26.00 -19.79
CA TRP A 648 11.10 27.10 -18.84
C TRP A 648 9.82 27.91 -19.07
N GLN A 649 9.27 27.94 -20.29
CA GLN A 649 8.01 28.61 -20.57
C GLN A 649 6.82 27.90 -19.94
N LEU A 650 6.85 26.56 -19.90
CA LEU A 650 5.84 25.76 -19.22
C LEU A 650 5.92 25.95 -17.71
N THR A 651 7.14 25.96 -17.15
CA THR A 651 7.36 26.23 -15.74
C THR A 651 6.82 27.61 -15.33
N ARG A 652 7.12 28.64 -16.12
CA ARG A 652 6.58 29.99 -15.91
C ARG A 652 5.07 30.06 -16.06
N ALA A 653 4.51 29.39 -17.07
CA ALA A 653 3.07 29.31 -17.25
C ALA A 653 2.39 28.68 -16.04
N LEU A 654 2.99 27.61 -15.48
CA LEU A 654 2.47 26.94 -14.30
C LEU A 654 2.48 27.83 -13.06
N ILE A 655 3.59 28.57 -12.83
CA ILE A 655 3.76 29.48 -11.70
C ILE A 655 2.78 30.67 -11.78
N THR A 656 2.50 31.16 -12.98
CA THR A 656 1.69 32.35 -13.21
C THR A 656 0.25 32.06 -13.64
N ASP A 657 -0.17 30.80 -13.65
CA ASP A 657 -1.56 30.42 -13.98
C ASP A 657 -2.53 31.00 -12.93
N ALA A 658 -3.64 31.52 -13.41
CA ALA A 658 -4.64 32.17 -12.56
C ALA A 658 -5.56 31.21 -11.79
N ALA A 659 -5.40 29.89 -11.98
CA ALA A 659 -6.18 28.89 -11.26
C ALA A 659 -5.93 28.98 -9.74
N THR A 660 -6.95 28.65 -8.98
CA THR A 660 -6.88 28.70 -7.50
C THR A 660 -6.41 27.38 -6.88
N ASN A 661 -6.20 26.35 -7.70
CA ASN A 661 -5.66 25.06 -7.29
C ASN A 661 -4.73 24.48 -8.37
N SER A 662 -3.79 23.70 -7.94
CA SER A 662 -2.73 23.13 -8.76
C SER A 662 -3.24 22.13 -9.82
N ARG A 663 -4.26 21.34 -9.53
CA ARG A 663 -4.85 20.41 -10.51
C ARG A 663 -5.39 21.16 -11.73
N GLN A 664 -6.03 22.30 -11.50
CA GLN A 664 -6.55 23.12 -12.58
C GLN A 664 -5.42 23.82 -13.36
N ALA A 665 -4.38 24.33 -12.66
CA ALA A 665 -3.23 24.95 -13.31
C ALA A 665 -2.48 23.95 -14.21
N VAL A 666 -2.23 22.76 -13.72
CA VAL A 666 -1.64 21.66 -14.51
C VAL A 666 -2.50 21.38 -15.75
N THR A 667 -3.82 21.27 -15.59
CA THR A 667 -4.73 21.04 -16.72
C THR A 667 -4.69 22.20 -17.72
N ASN A 668 -4.64 23.44 -17.26
CA ASN A 668 -4.60 24.63 -18.12
C ASN A 668 -3.31 24.70 -18.94
N VAL A 669 -2.17 24.43 -18.28
CA VAL A 669 -0.85 24.57 -18.91
C VAL A 669 -0.56 23.42 -19.87
N PHE A 670 -0.85 22.19 -19.48
CA PHE A 670 -0.47 21.00 -20.24
C PHE A 670 -1.58 20.46 -21.15
N GLY A 671 -2.83 20.95 -20.98
CA GLY A 671 -3.97 20.53 -21.83
C GLY A 671 -4.47 19.11 -21.56
N VAL A 672 -3.94 18.43 -20.53
CA VAL A 672 -4.34 17.09 -20.05
C VAL A 672 -4.69 17.22 -18.58
N SER A 673 -5.71 16.49 -18.11
CA SER A 673 -6.10 16.55 -16.69
C SER A 673 -4.95 16.10 -15.79
N PHE A 674 -4.82 16.76 -14.64
CA PHE A 674 -3.89 16.34 -13.60
C PHE A 674 -4.02 14.85 -13.27
N ASP A 675 -5.26 14.37 -13.13
CA ASP A 675 -5.53 12.98 -12.73
C ASP A 675 -5.02 11.97 -13.76
N GLN A 676 -5.20 12.28 -15.06
CA GLN A 676 -4.65 11.45 -16.12
C GLN A 676 -3.11 11.48 -16.12
N LEU A 677 -2.51 12.66 -15.92
CA LEU A 677 -1.05 12.80 -15.88
C LEU A 677 -0.46 12.06 -14.69
N ALA A 678 -1.09 12.13 -13.53
CA ALA A 678 -0.66 11.39 -12.34
C ALA A 678 -0.71 9.87 -12.55
N ALA A 679 -1.77 9.36 -13.17
CA ALA A 679 -1.89 7.93 -13.48
C ALA A 679 -0.85 7.47 -14.53
N GLU A 680 -0.59 8.28 -15.56
CA GLU A 680 0.42 7.97 -16.58
C GLU A 680 1.85 8.08 -16.02
N TRP A 681 2.13 9.07 -15.16
CA TRP A 681 3.40 9.16 -14.44
C TRP A 681 3.65 7.93 -13.55
N ALA A 682 2.65 7.49 -12.82
CA ALA A 682 2.78 6.28 -12.01
C ALA A 682 3.04 5.04 -12.89
N ALA A 683 2.41 4.95 -14.07
CA ALA A 683 2.68 3.89 -15.03
C ALA A 683 4.10 4.00 -15.63
N MET A 684 4.57 5.21 -15.93
CA MET A 684 5.93 5.46 -16.39
C MET A 684 6.95 4.88 -15.41
N LEU A 685 6.82 5.15 -14.11
CA LEU A 685 7.77 4.67 -13.09
C LEU A 685 7.95 3.14 -13.08
N VAL A 686 6.99 2.36 -13.52
CA VAL A 686 7.11 0.89 -13.53
C VAL A 686 7.70 0.34 -14.83
N VAL A 687 7.63 1.09 -15.94
CA VAL A 687 8.10 0.62 -17.25
C VAL A 687 9.33 1.33 -17.78
N GLU A 688 9.68 2.49 -17.20
CA GLU A 688 10.84 3.29 -17.59
C GLU A 688 12.12 2.47 -17.61
N ASP A 689 12.94 2.63 -18.66
CA ASP A 689 14.24 1.97 -18.86
C ASP A 689 14.22 0.43 -18.70
N ARG A 690 13.09 -0.23 -18.92
CA ARG A 690 13.06 -1.69 -18.87
C ARG A 690 13.55 -2.31 -20.18
N ASP A 691 14.63 -3.08 -20.12
CA ASP A 691 15.22 -3.81 -21.25
C ASP A 691 14.41 -5.04 -21.70
N ASP A 692 13.48 -5.52 -20.84
CA ASP A 692 12.77 -6.77 -21.06
C ASP A 692 11.38 -6.59 -21.68
N LEU A 693 11.06 -5.39 -22.15
CA LEU A 693 9.79 -5.08 -22.81
C LEU A 693 9.68 -5.77 -24.17
N GLY A 694 8.52 -6.36 -24.47
CA GLY A 694 8.23 -7.01 -25.75
C GLY A 694 8.02 -6.06 -26.93
N GLY A 695 7.92 -4.76 -26.68
CA GLY A 695 7.77 -3.68 -27.67
C GLY A 695 8.08 -2.33 -27.09
N PRO A 696 8.23 -1.28 -27.92
CA PRO A 696 8.48 0.07 -27.43
C PRO A 696 7.23 0.62 -26.74
N VAL A 697 7.41 1.21 -25.57
CA VAL A 697 6.36 1.95 -24.87
C VAL A 697 6.16 3.33 -25.50
N ARG A 698 4.98 3.93 -25.30
CA ARG A 698 4.71 5.29 -25.74
C ARG A 698 5.71 6.28 -25.13
N ALA A 699 6.04 7.34 -25.88
CA ALA A 699 6.87 8.42 -25.38
C ALA A 699 6.32 9.07 -24.09
N SER A 700 5.00 9.03 -23.87
CA SER A 700 4.40 9.52 -22.63
C SER A 700 4.61 8.62 -21.41
N LEU A 701 5.21 7.46 -21.57
CA LEU A 701 5.63 6.55 -20.50
C LEU A 701 7.14 6.43 -20.40
N GLN A 702 7.86 7.44 -20.90
CA GLN A 702 9.31 7.53 -20.83
C GLN A 702 9.71 8.95 -20.41
N THR A 703 10.80 9.06 -19.69
CA THR A 703 11.49 10.33 -19.48
C THR A 703 12.47 10.56 -20.64
N THR A 704 12.83 11.80 -20.87
CA THR A 704 13.84 12.17 -21.87
C THR A 704 15.06 12.83 -21.23
N SER A 705 14.97 13.11 -19.94
CA SER A 705 16.06 13.71 -19.16
C SER A 705 16.96 12.69 -18.49
N TYR A 706 16.45 11.50 -18.17
CA TYR A 706 17.19 10.54 -17.36
C TYR A 706 16.95 9.09 -17.75
N ARG A 707 18.00 8.28 -17.70
CA ARG A 707 17.94 6.82 -17.63
C ARG A 707 17.85 6.41 -16.16
N MET A 708 16.62 6.41 -15.61
CA MET A 708 16.40 6.30 -14.18
C MET A 708 16.90 4.97 -13.60
N ARG A 709 16.60 3.84 -14.25
CA ARG A 709 17.05 2.51 -13.78
C ARG A 709 18.55 2.36 -13.86
N ASP A 710 19.19 2.86 -14.94
CA ASP A 710 20.64 2.86 -15.08
C ASP A 710 21.32 3.58 -13.91
N ILE A 711 20.76 4.70 -13.47
CA ILE A 711 21.26 5.46 -12.32
C ILE A 711 21.13 4.64 -11.02
N TYR A 712 19.96 4.04 -10.75
CA TYR A 712 19.75 3.27 -9.50
C TYR A 712 20.47 1.93 -9.51
N ASP A 713 20.63 1.28 -10.65
CA ASP A 713 21.31 -0.01 -10.77
C ASP A 713 22.83 0.11 -10.61
N ASN A 714 23.37 1.34 -10.59
CA ASN A 714 24.81 1.57 -10.50
C ASN A 714 25.27 1.88 -9.06
N PRO A 715 25.96 0.95 -8.37
CA PRO A 715 26.40 1.12 -6.99
C PRO A 715 27.50 2.19 -6.80
N SER A 716 28.07 2.73 -7.87
CA SER A 716 29.15 3.73 -7.80
C SER A 716 28.64 5.16 -7.68
N ILE A 717 27.37 5.40 -7.90
CA ILE A 717 26.72 6.71 -7.66
C ILE A 717 26.35 6.75 -6.18
N GLY A 718 27.17 7.44 -5.39
CA GLY A 718 27.19 7.35 -3.92
C GLY A 718 25.85 7.52 -3.25
N GLY A 719 25.32 6.45 -2.69
CA GLY A 719 24.14 6.44 -1.81
C GLY A 719 22.79 6.35 -2.53
N ILE A 720 22.72 6.51 -3.86
CA ILE A 720 21.46 6.38 -4.62
C ILE A 720 21.13 4.91 -4.88
N ALA A 721 22.14 4.07 -5.04
CA ALA A 721 21.90 2.66 -5.31
C ALA A 721 21.13 2.03 -4.13
N SER A 722 20.02 1.39 -4.43
CA SER A 722 19.38 0.44 -3.53
C SER A 722 20.47 -0.48 -2.94
N PRO A 723 20.37 -0.89 -1.66
CA PRO A 723 21.29 -1.88 -1.09
C PRO A 723 21.41 -3.15 -1.93
N THR A 724 20.44 -3.40 -2.81
CA THR A 724 20.42 -4.54 -3.73
C THR A 724 21.01 -4.21 -5.12
N GLY A 725 21.36 -2.94 -5.40
CA GLY A 725 21.82 -2.51 -6.72
C GLY A 725 20.74 -2.68 -7.80
N SER A 726 19.49 -2.36 -7.48
CA SER A 726 18.35 -2.50 -8.38
C SER A 726 17.30 -1.41 -8.16
N TRP A 727 16.47 -1.22 -9.17
CA TRP A 727 15.31 -0.32 -9.09
C TRP A 727 14.44 -0.60 -7.86
N PRO A 728 14.14 0.40 -7.01
CA PRO A 728 13.48 0.14 -5.72
C PRO A 728 12.02 -0.31 -5.84
N LEU A 729 11.32 0.08 -6.91
CA LEU A 729 9.90 -0.21 -7.09
C LEU A 729 9.66 -1.70 -7.34
N MET A 730 8.92 -2.34 -6.44
CA MET A 730 8.65 -3.78 -6.44
C MET A 730 7.14 -4.08 -6.57
N PRO A 731 6.61 -4.25 -7.80
CA PRO A 731 5.20 -4.58 -8.00
C PRO A 731 4.81 -5.93 -7.37
N ALA A 732 3.59 -6.00 -6.82
CA ALA A 732 3.02 -7.26 -6.36
C ALA A 732 2.74 -8.18 -7.56
N SER A 733 3.25 -9.42 -7.55
CA SER A 733 3.07 -10.34 -8.67
C SER A 733 1.79 -11.18 -8.53
N ARG A 734 1.04 -11.33 -9.63
CA ARG A 734 -0.15 -12.19 -9.73
C ARG A 734 -0.13 -12.97 -11.06
N VAL A 735 -0.85 -14.07 -11.09
CA VAL A 735 -0.95 -14.90 -12.29
C VAL A 735 -2.24 -14.57 -13.05
N LEU A 736 -2.13 -14.27 -14.34
CA LEU A 736 -3.27 -14.11 -15.23
C LEU A 736 -4.12 -15.37 -15.24
N ASN A 737 -5.44 -15.24 -15.32
CA ASN A 737 -6.42 -16.33 -15.27
C ASN A 737 -6.46 -17.17 -13.99
N VAL A 738 -5.77 -16.76 -12.95
CA VAL A 738 -5.98 -17.30 -11.61
C VAL A 738 -6.83 -16.30 -10.86
N SER A 739 -8.00 -16.73 -10.43
CA SER A 739 -8.87 -15.89 -9.60
C SER A 739 -8.13 -15.49 -8.33
N SER A 740 -7.91 -14.23 -8.16
CA SER A 740 -7.22 -13.64 -7.00
C SER A 740 -7.70 -12.22 -6.75
N SER A 741 -7.49 -11.74 -5.54
CA SER A 741 -7.75 -10.36 -5.19
C SER A 741 -6.56 -9.74 -4.47
N LEU A 742 -6.44 -8.43 -4.58
CA LEU A 742 -5.47 -7.61 -3.85
C LEU A 742 -6.21 -6.48 -3.17
N ASN A 743 -6.24 -6.50 -1.85
CA ASN A 743 -6.75 -5.38 -1.06
C ASN A 743 -5.68 -4.28 -1.01
N MET A 744 -6.11 -3.06 -1.22
CA MET A 744 -5.27 -1.86 -1.26
C MET A 744 -5.91 -0.82 -0.34
N ASP A 745 -5.14 -0.31 0.60
CA ASP A 745 -5.48 0.84 1.41
C ASP A 745 -4.52 1.96 1.01
N LEU A 746 -4.92 2.76 0.03
CA LEU A 746 -4.06 3.76 -0.61
C LEU A 746 -4.42 5.15 -0.12
N PHE A 747 -3.42 5.93 0.24
CA PHE A 747 -3.61 7.35 0.46
C PHE A 747 -3.89 8.07 -0.86
N THR A 748 -4.52 9.23 -0.81
CA THR A 748 -4.82 10.06 -2.00
C THR A 748 -3.54 10.34 -2.80
N ALA A 749 -3.59 10.06 -4.10
CA ALA A 749 -2.49 10.24 -5.06
C ALA A 749 -1.24 9.37 -4.80
N THR A 750 -1.39 8.28 -4.06
CA THR A 750 -0.41 7.19 -4.01
C THR A 750 -0.79 6.08 -4.97
N SER A 751 0.09 5.12 -5.21
CA SER A 751 -0.16 4.08 -6.21
C SER A 751 0.19 2.68 -5.72
N SER A 752 -0.63 1.71 -6.12
CA SER A 752 -0.33 0.28 -5.98
C SER A 752 0.05 -0.30 -7.34
N TYR A 753 1.09 -1.10 -7.36
CA TYR A 753 1.68 -1.69 -8.56
C TYR A 753 1.52 -3.19 -8.55
N VAL A 754 1.01 -3.75 -9.66
CA VAL A 754 0.73 -5.18 -9.78
C VAL A 754 1.21 -5.70 -11.13
N THR A 755 2.13 -6.64 -11.14
CA THR A 755 2.52 -7.39 -12.34
C THR A 755 1.63 -8.60 -12.52
N LEU A 756 0.94 -8.70 -13.66
CA LEU A 756 0.13 -9.86 -14.06
C LEU A 756 0.88 -10.68 -15.09
N ARG A 757 1.11 -11.98 -14.83
CA ARG A 757 1.87 -12.87 -15.72
C ARG A 757 1.07 -14.07 -16.17
N ALA A 758 1.16 -14.42 -17.46
CA ALA A 758 0.62 -15.65 -18.02
C ALA A 758 1.64 -16.80 -17.92
N ASN A 759 1.49 -17.67 -16.93
CA ASN A 759 2.37 -18.85 -16.77
C ASN A 759 2.01 -19.99 -17.73
N ALA A 760 0.84 -19.93 -18.36
CA ALA A 760 0.35 -20.87 -19.39
C ALA A 760 -0.48 -20.07 -20.41
N ALA A 761 -0.76 -20.65 -21.57
CA ALA A 761 -1.73 -20.07 -22.49
C ALA A 761 -3.08 -19.93 -21.78
N THR A 762 -3.69 -18.78 -21.88
CA THR A 762 -4.87 -18.41 -21.09
C THR A 762 -6.04 -18.04 -22.00
N GLY A 763 -7.27 -18.25 -21.51
CA GLY A 763 -8.45 -17.51 -22.00
C GLY A 763 -8.36 -16.03 -21.62
N GLY A 764 -9.38 -15.25 -21.86
CA GLY A 764 -9.44 -13.86 -21.41
C GLY A 764 -9.45 -13.75 -19.87
N THR A 765 -8.99 -12.63 -19.34
CA THR A 765 -8.97 -12.32 -17.91
C THR A 765 -9.84 -11.10 -17.65
N GLY A 766 -10.74 -11.18 -16.67
CA GLY A 766 -11.51 -10.05 -16.18
C GLY A 766 -10.75 -9.34 -15.05
N LEU A 767 -10.70 -8.00 -15.10
CA LEU A 767 -10.21 -7.17 -14.00
C LEU A 767 -11.36 -6.30 -13.50
N ARG A 768 -11.47 -6.18 -12.19
CA ARG A 768 -12.47 -5.33 -11.55
C ARG A 768 -11.86 -4.63 -10.34
N LEU A 769 -12.08 -3.33 -10.26
CA LEU A 769 -11.84 -2.58 -9.04
C LEU A 769 -13.15 -2.45 -8.27
N MET A 770 -13.13 -2.77 -6.97
CA MET A 770 -14.32 -2.79 -6.12
C MET A 770 -14.01 -2.26 -4.72
N GLU A 771 -15.05 -1.91 -3.99
CA GLU A 771 -14.95 -1.50 -2.59
C GLU A 771 -14.58 -2.71 -1.72
N THR A 772 -13.57 -2.55 -0.86
CA THR A 772 -13.09 -3.60 0.03
C THR A 772 -14.19 -4.04 1.00
N GLY A 773 -14.39 -5.35 1.13
CA GLY A 773 -15.32 -5.95 2.09
C GLY A 773 -16.78 -6.00 1.65
N THR A 774 -17.24 -5.15 0.75
CA THR A 774 -18.63 -5.16 0.24
C THR A 774 -18.75 -5.82 -1.13
N GLY A 775 -17.69 -5.77 -1.93
CA GLY A 775 -17.70 -6.21 -3.32
C GLY A 775 -18.55 -5.34 -4.25
N ALA A 776 -19.02 -4.19 -3.78
CA ALA A 776 -19.70 -3.20 -4.61
C ALA A 776 -18.73 -2.48 -5.57
N ASP A 777 -19.27 -1.77 -6.54
CA ASP A 777 -18.45 -0.88 -7.37
C ASP A 777 -17.81 0.19 -6.49
N VAL A 778 -16.57 0.58 -6.82
CA VAL A 778 -15.83 1.59 -6.07
C VAL A 778 -16.63 2.87 -6.02
N ASN A 779 -16.68 3.50 -4.83
CA ASN A 779 -17.31 4.79 -4.65
C ASN A 779 -16.70 5.82 -5.63
N PRO A 780 -17.50 6.43 -6.53
CA PRO A 780 -16.99 7.39 -7.50
C PRO A 780 -16.26 8.59 -6.88
N ALA A 781 -16.52 8.91 -5.61
CA ALA A 781 -15.85 9.98 -4.90
C ALA A 781 -14.34 9.70 -4.67
N ILE A 782 -13.90 8.44 -4.72
CA ILE A 782 -12.49 8.04 -4.66
C ILE A 782 -11.74 8.41 -5.95
N MET A 783 -12.45 8.62 -7.04
CA MET A 783 -11.89 8.95 -8.35
C MET A 783 -10.69 8.06 -8.71
N PRO A 784 -10.85 6.73 -8.70
CA PRO A 784 -9.73 5.84 -9.00
C PRO A 784 -9.41 5.84 -10.49
N TYR A 785 -8.12 5.80 -10.77
CA TYR A 785 -7.56 5.56 -12.10
C TYR A 785 -6.80 4.24 -12.10
N MET A 786 -6.88 3.51 -13.20
CA MET A 786 -6.10 2.30 -13.42
C MET A 786 -5.34 2.45 -14.74
N ALA A 787 -4.03 2.52 -14.65
CA ALA A 787 -3.16 2.43 -15.81
C ALA A 787 -2.74 0.97 -16.02
N ILE A 788 -2.82 0.50 -17.26
CA ILE A 788 -2.47 -0.87 -17.65
C ILE A 788 -1.50 -0.80 -18.81
N VAL A 789 -0.32 -1.37 -18.63
CA VAL A 789 0.70 -1.43 -19.67
C VAL A 789 0.99 -2.89 -20.00
N ARG A 790 0.86 -3.29 -21.27
CA ARG A 790 1.32 -4.60 -21.70
C ARG A 790 2.82 -4.58 -21.93
N THR A 791 3.57 -5.28 -21.10
CA THR A 791 5.03 -5.31 -21.16
C THR A 791 5.57 -6.46 -22.05
N LYS A 792 4.83 -7.59 -22.16
CA LYS A 792 5.22 -8.73 -23.00
C LYS A 792 4.04 -9.36 -23.72
#